data_1fa7f6f886d93bace795ed99c5203bb8
#
_entry.id   1fa7f6f886d93bace795ed99c5203bb8
#
_cell.length_a   1.000
_cell.length_b   1.000
_cell.length_c   1.000
_cell.angle_alpha   90.00
_cell.angle_beta   90.00
_cell.angle_gamma   90.00
#
_symmetry.space_group_name_H-M   'P 1'
#
loop_
_entity.id
_entity.type
_entity.pdbx_description
1 polymer ?
#
loop_
_entity_poly.entity_id
_entity_poly.type
_entity_poly.pdbx_seq_one_letter_code
_entity_poly.pdbx_strand_id
1 'polypeptide(L)'
;MSHQDHEGPLRHRLGRTLRTPIGVTAVAACLLVALVAVLGPVLLGDRAAQIDTDAINQGSSAAHLLGTDQLGRDIAARVVVATRLTLRLTLLAAVIGVGGGLLLGVAPAVVGRRPGWLITATVGVLVAFPGLLFLLFLATIFGVGTTGAVFAVGLAMVPPMARLVQNLTASVAGSDYVAAARILGVGRFKLVVRHLLPNIAEPSVLFATQAAGGILVAFSGLSFLGLGVQPPQYDWGRLLNEQLNRIFVNPVAALAPGAAVVLTGLMFGLVGEVLAQAGGRRAPQAPEPAPRQPSRTSGDMAADTDGGVLVRARGLRVTFPGGRQAVRGISLDIGAGEAVGLVGESGSGKSLSALALADLVPHPGSVSAGTLRFDGNDLRADPPLGTELAMVFQDPMASLNPALRVGRQLAEVAEVHLGAGRAQAAARAVDRLGAVRIPLPERRARQRPHEYSGGMRQRAVIAMGMMGKPKLIIADEPTTALDVAVQQQVLGLLAEVREDSGAALLLISHDLAVVAQVCERILVMYAGVIVENLPVTELLCGAAHPYTRALVGAVPTMTTDPGTELATIPGRPPEPGETGTGCPFAPRCERARDRCHEAAPELTGFGPGRQVACWYPVGTEAAGGPVAATSYATEARS
;
A
#
# COMPACT_ATOMS: atom_id res chain seq x y z
N MET A 1 -28.04 -12.93 2.61
CA MET A 1 -27.81 -13.84 1.48
C MET A 1 -27.27 -13.02 0.32
N SER A 2 -26.24 -13.51 -0.39
CA SER A 2 -25.55 -12.93 -1.57
C SER A 2 -24.29 -12.08 -1.33
N HIS A 3 -23.22 -12.67 -0.76
CA HIS A 3 -21.85 -12.10 -0.82
C HIS A 3 -20.77 -13.21 -0.87
N GLN A 4 -20.95 -14.25 -1.69
CA GLN A 4 -19.99 -15.37 -1.76
C GLN A 4 -19.44 -15.71 -3.15
N ASP A 5 -19.44 -14.80 -4.13
CA ASP A 5 -19.06 -15.12 -5.51
C ASP A 5 -17.73 -14.54 -6.03
N HIS A 6 -16.75 -14.19 -5.16
CA HIS A 6 -15.51 -13.52 -5.63
C HIS A 6 -14.20 -14.31 -5.44
N GLU A 7 -14.22 -15.63 -5.25
CA GLU A 7 -13.02 -16.41 -4.90
C GLU A 7 -12.53 -17.43 -5.94
N GLY A 8 -12.62 -17.14 -7.23
CA GLY A 8 -11.98 -17.98 -8.27
C GLY A 8 -10.59 -17.47 -8.70
N PRO A 9 -9.64 -18.34 -9.13
CA PRO A 9 -8.37 -17.92 -9.72
C PRO A 9 -8.62 -17.00 -10.93
N LEU A 10 -7.70 -16.06 -11.19
CA LEU A 10 -7.83 -15.00 -12.21
C LEU A 10 -8.29 -15.53 -13.58
N ARG A 11 -7.87 -16.75 -13.95
CA ARG A 11 -8.33 -17.46 -15.16
C ARG A 11 -9.81 -17.80 -15.14
N HIS A 12 -10.38 -18.15 -13.99
CA HIS A 12 -11.80 -18.45 -13.85
C HIS A 12 -12.65 -17.18 -13.90
N ARG A 13 -12.17 -16.08 -13.31
CA ARG A 13 -12.84 -14.78 -13.37
C ARG A 13 -12.81 -14.22 -14.79
N LEU A 14 -11.66 -14.25 -15.45
CA LEU A 14 -11.54 -13.85 -16.86
C LEU A 14 -12.48 -14.66 -17.75
N GLY A 15 -12.54 -15.99 -17.57
CA GLY A 15 -13.47 -16.84 -18.32
C GLY A 15 -14.94 -16.53 -18.08
N ARG A 16 -15.32 -16.09 -16.87
CA ARG A 16 -16.69 -15.66 -16.55
C ARG A 16 -16.98 -14.29 -17.18
N THR A 17 -16.06 -13.33 -17.06
CA THR A 17 -16.19 -11.98 -17.64
C THR A 17 -16.25 -12.02 -19.16
N LEU A 18 -15.46 -12.89 -19.80
CA LEU A 18 -15.51 -13.10 -21.26
C LEU A 18 -16.84 -13.66 -21.76
N ARG A 19 -17.66 -14.28 -20.90
CA ARG A 19 -19.02 -14.77 -21.22
C ARG A 19 -20.11 -13.72 -20.98
N THR A 20 -19.78 -12.56 -20.41
CA THR A 20 -20.74 -11.45 -20.31
C THR A 20 -20.97 -10.78 -21.66
N PRO A 21 -22.10 -10.09 -21.88
CA PRO A 21 -22.34 -9.38 -23.14
C PRO A 21 -21.18 -8.44 -23.53
N ILE A 22 -20.61 -7.72 -22.56
CA ILE A 22 -19.46 -6.82 -22.76
C ILE A 22 -18.21 -7.62 -23.14
N GLY A 23 -17.97 -8.77 -22.48
CA GLY A 23 -16.84 -9.64 -22.80
C GLY A 23 -16.93 -10.22 -24.20
N VAL A 24 -18.11 -10.73 -24.58
CA VAL A 24 -18.35 -11.28 -25.93
C VAL A 24 -18.16 -10.19 -26.99
N THR A 25 -18.71 -8.99 -26.78
CA THR A 25 -18.55 -7.87 -27.73
C THR A 25 -17.09 -7.41 -27.84
N ALA A 26 -16.34 -7.35 -26.75
CA ALA A 26 -14.93 -7.01 -26.76
C ALA A 26 -14.10 -8.04 -27.55
N VAL A 27 -14.31 -9.34 -27.30
CA VAL A 27 -13.62 -10.42 -28.03
C VAL A 27 -13.99 -10.40 -29.50
N ALA A 28 -15.28 -10.28 -29.84
CA ALA A 28 -15.73 -10.21 -31.22
C ALA A 28 -15.12 -9.02 -31.97
N ALA A 29 -15.10 -7.83 -31.33
CA ALA A 29 -14.46 -6.63 -31.91
C ALA A 29 -12.95 -6.82 -32.11
N CYS A 30 -12.23 -7.38 -31.14
CA CYS A 30 -10.80 -7.70 -31.28
C CYS A 30 -10.53 -8.68 -32.41
N LEU A 31 -11.32 -9.75 -32.50
CA LEU A 31 -11.18 -10.74 -33.56
C LEU A 31 -11.49 -10.14 -34.94
N LEU A 32 -12.55 -9.33 -35.05
CA LEU A 32 -12.89 -8.64 -36.28
C LEU A 32 -11.75 -7.71 -36.74
N VAL A 33 -11.27 -6.86 -35.85
CA VAL A 33 -10.19 -5.90 -36.19
C VAL A 33 -8.89 -6.64 -36.53
N ALA A 34 -8.55 -7.71 -35.81
CA ALA A 34 -7.40 -8.56 -36.11
C ALA A 34 -7.56 -9.26 -37.48
N LEU A 35 -8.74 -9.80 -37.76
CA LEU A 35 -9.06 -10.44 -39.03
C LEU A 35 -8.92 -9.45 -40.18
N VAL A 36 -9.48 -8.25 -40.04
CA VAL A 36 -9.38 -7.18 -41.03
C VAL A 36 -7.90 -6.76 -41.24
N ALA A 37 -7.13 -6.64 -40.19
CA ALA A 37 -5.71 -6.30 -40.28
C ALA A 37 -4.86 -7.36 -40.97
N VAL A 38 -5.21 -8.63 -40.84
CA VAL A 38 -4.46 -9.75 -41.46
C VAL A 38 -4.96 -10.02 -42.90
N LEU A 39 -6.26 -10.16 -43.10
CA LEU A 39 -6.85 -10.54 -44.39
C LEU A 39 -7.02 -9.34 -45.32
N GLY A 40 -7.26 -8.13 -44.78
CA GLY A 40 -7.50 -6.93 -45.59
C GLY A 40 -6.46 -6.69 -46.67
N PRO A 41 -5.15 -6.65 -46.33
CA PRO A 41 -4.08 -6.46 -47.32
C PRO A 41 -3.99 -7.61 -48.35
N VAL A 42 -4.35 -8.85 -47.96
CA VAL A 42 -4.31 -10.02 -48.86
C VAL A 42 -5.45 -10.02 -49.83
N LEU A 43 -6.65 -9.69 -49.36
CA LEU A 43 -7.88 -9.77 -50.17
C LEU A 43 -8.12 -8.50 -50.99
N LEU A 44 -7.74 -7.33 -50.49
CA LEU A 44 -8.10 -6.04 -51.07
C LEU A 44 -6.83 -5.21 -51.42
N GLY A 45 -5.63 -5.75 -51.28
CA GLY A 45 -4.38 -5.01 -51.54
C GLY A 45 -4.30 -4.51 -53.00
N ASP A 46 -4.56 -5.38 -53.97
CA ASP A 46 -4.53 -5.01 -55.40
C ASP A 46 -5.61 -3.97 -55.72
N ARG A 47 -6.83 -4.16 -55.22
CA ARG A 47 -7.95 -3.22 -55.41
C ARG A 47 -7.69 -1.86 -54.75
N ALA A 48 -6.99 -1.82 -53.61
CA ALA A 48 -6.61 -0.59 -52.92
C ALA A 48 -5.47 0.16 -53.61
N ALA A 49 -4.67 -0.54 -54.40
CA ALA A 49 -3.54 0.03 -55.15
C ALA A 49 -3.90 0.36 -56.61
N GLN A 50 -4.92 -0.24 -57.16
CA GLN A 50 -5.33 -0.06 -58.54
C GLN A 50 -5.73 1.41 -58.81
N ILE A 51 -5.09 2.02 -59.78
CA ILE A 51 -5.39 3.37 -60.27
C ILE A 51 -6.35 3.22 -61.45
N ASP A 52 -7.47 3.92 -61.37
CA ASP A 52 -8.48 3.95 -62.42
C ASP A 52 -8.76 5.42 -62.83
N THR A 53 -8.18 5.82 -63.93
CA THR A 53 -8.32 7.21 -64.44
C THR A 53 -9.74 7.54 -64.90
N ASP A 54 -10.57 6.53 -65.22
CA ASP A 54 -11.95 6.74 -65.62
C ASP A 54 -12.90 6.85 -64.41
N ALA A 55 -12.41 6.45 -63.26
CA ALA A 55 -13.14 6.45 -62.00
C ALA A 55 -12.68 7.51 -61.00
N ILE A 56 -11.98 8.55 -61.43
CA ILE A 56 -11.45 9.64 -60.57
C ILE A 56 -12.61 10.34 -59.85
N ASN A 57 -12.51 10.40 -58.51
CA ASN A 57 -13.43 11.13 -57.66
C ASN A 57 -14.91 10.72 -57.75
N GLN A 58 -15.22 9.51 -58.10
CA GLN A 58 -16.59 9.03 -58.18
C GLN A 58 -17.22 8.91 -56.78
N GLY A 59 -18.51 9.16 -56.68
CA GLY A 59 -19.30 8.95 -55.48
C GLY A 59 -19.51 7.46 -55.16
N SER A 60 -20.18 7.19 -54.06
CA SER A 60 -20.55 5.81 -53.66
C SER A 60 -21.38 5.10 -54.71
N SER A 61 -20.98 3.88 -55.09
CA SER A 61 -21.63 3.05 -56.10
C SER A 61 -21.55 1.56 -55.71
N ALA A 62 -22.25 0.69 -56.40
CA ALA A 62 -22.16 -0.76 -56.19
C ALA A 62 -20.74 -1.31 -56.46
N ALA A 63 -19.98 -0.69 -57.37
CA ALA A 63 -18.57 -1.05 -57.61
C ALA A 63 -17.62 -0.48 -56.57
N HIS A 64 -17.88 0.73 -56.06
CA HIS A 64 -17.06 1.47 -55.07
C HIS A 64 -17.94 1.92 -53.92
N LEU A 65 -18.06 1.10 -52.87
CA LEU A 65 -18.96 1.36 -51.74
C LEU A 65 -18.81 2.73 -51.07
N LEU A 66 -17.59 3.22 -50.93
CA LEU A 66 -17.29 4.54 -50.40
C LEU A 66 -16.84 5.54 -51.49
N GLY A 67 -16.90 5.14 -52.76
CA GLY A 67 -16.39 5.92 -53.89
C GLY A 67 -14.88 5.78 -54.08
N THR A 68 -14.32 6.64 -54.91
CA THR A 68 -12.90 6.63 -55.27
C THR A 68 -12.18 7.95 -54.92
N ASP A 69 -10.87 7.88 -54.78
CA ASP A 69 -10.03 9.01 -54.48
C ASP A 69 -9.59 9.82 -55.72
N GLN A 70 -8.66 10.76 -55.56
CA GLN A 70 -8.14 11.63 -56.65
C GLN A 70 -7.36 10.87 -57.74
N LEU A 71 -7.01 9.60 -57.48
CA LEU A 71 -6.33 8.72 -58.43
C LEU A 71 -7.24 7.56 -58.90
N GLY A 72 -8.56 7.63 -58.59
CA GLY A 72 -9.54 6.57 -58.93
C GLY A 72 -9.45 5.32 -58.05
N ARG A 73 -8.66 5.32 -56.98
CA ARG A 73 -8.48 4.17 -56.09
C ARG A 73 -9.70 3.99 -55.16
N ASP A 74 -10.08 2.78 -54.88
CA ASP A 74 -11.24 2.41 -54.01
C ASP A 74 -10.95 2.79 -52.54
N ILE A 75 -11.72 3.73 -51.99
CA ILE A 75 -11.54 4.25 -50.62
C ILE A 75 -11.88 3.16 -49.58
N ALA A 76 -12.89 2.34 -49.80
CA ALA A 76 -13.24 1.28 -48.86
C ALA A 76 -12.12 0.22 -48.73
N ALA A 77 -11.54 -0.18 -49.86
CA ALA A 77 -10.40 -1.08 -49.89
C ALA A 77 -9.19 -0.49 -49.16
N ARG A 78 -8.91 0.81 -49.40
CA ARG A 78 -7.81 1.53 -48.74
C ARG A 78 -8.00 1.64 -47.23
N VAL A 79 -9.21 1.92 -46.73
CA VAL A 79 -9.49 1.96 -45.27
C VAL A 79 -9.26 0.61 -44.62
N VAL A 80 -9.70 -0.49 -45.27
CA VAL A 80 -9.49 -1.86 -44.78
C VAL A 80 -8.00 -2.22 -44.76
N VAL A 81 -7.26 -1.94 -45.84
CA VAL A 81 -5.81 -2.23 -45.93
C VAL A 81 -4.99 -1.40 -44.94
N ALA A 82 -5.36 -0.14 -44.71
CA ALA A 82 -4.72 0.75 -43.76
C ALA A 82 -4.76 0.24 -42.31
N THR A 83 -5.74 -0.61 -41.95
CA THR A 83 -5.90 -1.18 -40.62
C THR A 83 -4.60 -1.81 -40.10
N ARG A 84 -3.95 -2.61 -40.96
CA ARG A 84 -2.71 -3.31 -40.60
C ARG A 84 -1.59 -2.36 -40.18
N LEU A 85 -1.34 -1.31 -40.97
CA LEU A 85 -0.28 -0.34 -40.70
C LEU A 85 -0.63 0.48 -39.46
N THR A 86 -1.86 1.01 -39.38
CA THR A 86 -2.33 1.82 -38.25
C THR A 86 -2.17 1.07 -36.92
N LEU A 87 -2.64 -0.19 -36.84
CA LEU A 87 -2.52 -1.00 -35.61
C LEU A 87 -1.07 -1.32 -35.28
N ARG A 88 -0.25 -1.71 -36.28
CA ARG A 88 1.17 -1.99 -36.04
C ARG A 88 1.90 -0.80 -35.44
N LEU A 89 1.69 0.40 -35.97
CA LEU A 89 2.34 1.62 -35.50
C LEU A 89 1.82 2.04 -34.10
N THR A 90 0.51 1.92 -33.87
CA THR A 90 -0.11 2.14 -32.57
C THR A 90 0.49 1.21 -31.50
N LEU A 91 0.62 -0.09 -31.80
CA LEU A 91 1.18 -1.05 -30.86
C LEU A 91 2.66 -0.80 -30.59
N LEU A 92 3.45 -0.43 -31.61
CA LEU A 92 4.86 -0.07 -31.41
C LEU A 92 5.02 1.16 -30.53
N ALA A 93 4.23 2.20 -30.76
CA ALA A 93 4.21 3.40 -29.91
C ALA A 93 3.74 3.07 -28.49
N ALA A 94 2.75 2.17 -28.33
CA ALA A 94 2.27 1.72 -27.02
C ALA A 94 3.37 0.95 -26.25
N VAL A 95 4.15 0.11 -26.89
CA VAL A 95 5.28 -0.59 -26.28
C VAL A 95 6.31 0.40 -25.74
N ILE A 96 6.64 1.45 -26.50
CA ILE A 96 7.56 2.52 -26.07
C ILE A 96 6.97 3.28 -24.88
N GLY A 97 5.72 3.73 -24.99
CA GLY A 97 5.06 4.55 -23.97
C GLY A 97 4.83 3.82 -22.66
N VAL A 98 4.26 2.61 -22.75
CA VAL A 98 3.98 1.76 -21.57
C VAL A 98 5.27 1.23 -20.98
N GLY A 99 6.18 0.70 -21.79
CA GLY A 99 7.46 0.15 -21.33
C GLY A 99 8.33 1.22 -20.68
N GLY A 100 8.53 2.36 -21.35
CA GLY A 100 9.27 3.51 -20.81
C GLY A 100 8.62 4.08 -19.55
N GLY A 101 7.29 4.18 -19.54
CA GLY A 101 6.52 4.64 -18.38
C GLY A 101 6.62 3.71 -17.19
N LEU A 102 6.54 2.40 -17.39
CA LEU A 102 6.75 1.39 -16.34
C LEU A 102 8.16 1.49 -15.75
N LEU A 103 9.18 1.56 -16.60
CA LEU A 103 10.58 1.66 -16.16
C LEU A 103 10.81 2.92 -15.34
N LEU A 104 10.43 4.11 -15.85
CA LEU A 104 10.59 5.39 -15.14
C LEU A 104 9.67 5.51 -13.92
N GLY A 105 8.53 4.83 -13.93
CA GLY A 105 7.59 4.82 -12.82
C GLY A 105 8.09 4.04 -11.62
N VAL A 106 8.72 2.89 -11.86
CA VAL A 106 9.25 2.01 -10.81
C VAL A 106 10.67 2.40 -10.37
N ALA A 107 11.44 3.07 -11.24
CA ALA A 107 12.84 3.43 -11.00
C ALA A 107 13.10 4.15 -9.66
N PRO A 108 12.26 5.10 -9.17
CA PRO A 108 12.47 5.75 -7.88
C PRO A 108 12.54 4.80 -6.69
N ALA A 109 11.82 3.67 -6.76
CA ALA A 109 11.83 2.66 -5.70
C ALA A 109 13.14 1.83 -5.65
N VAL A 110 13.85 1.75 -6.80
CA VAL A 110 15.10 0.98 -6.93
C VAL A 110 16.33 1.83 -6.66
N VAL A 111 16.45 2.98 -7.35
CA VAL A 111 17.71 3.75 -7.41
C VAL A 111 18.04 4.52 -6.14
N GLY A 112 17.11 4.68 -5.21
CA GLY A 112 17.32 5.39 -3.96
C GLY A 112 16.83 6.83 -3.96
N ARG A 113 17.05 7.53 -2.82
CA ARG A 113 16.33 8.77 -2.50
C ARG A 113 16.67 9.96 -3.40
N ARG A 114 17.98 10.23 -3.65
CA ARG A 114 18.41 11.40 -4.45
C ARG A 114 18.09 11.24 -5.94
N PRO A 115 18.55 10.17 -6.63
CA PRO A 115 18.21 9.98 -8.04
C PRO A 115 16.72 9.69 -8.25
N GLY A 116 16.05 9.03 -7.31
CA GLY A 116 14.60 8.81 -7.36
C GLY A 116 13.80 10.13 -7.32
N TRP A 117 14.20 11.08 -6.49
CA TRP A 117 13.60 12.42 -6.47
C TRP A 117 13.77 13.14 -7.82
N LEU A 118 14.96 13.07 -8.43
CA LEU A 118 15.21 13.70 -9.73
C LEU A 118 14.30 13.12 -10.82
N ILE A 119 14.18 11.78 -10.89
CA ILE A 119 13.28 11.11 -11.83
C ILE A 119 11.82 11.57 -11.62
N THR A 120 11.36 11.60 -10.36
CA THR A 120 9.99 12.02 -10.05
C THR A 120 9.74 13.49 -10.41
N ALA A 121 10.71 14.36 -10.14
CA ALA A 121 10.64 15.77 -10.48
C ALA A 121 10.61 15.98 -12.02
N THR A 122 11.48 15.28 -12.76
CA THR A 122 11.51 15.33 -14.24
C THR A 122 10.18 14.86 -14.83
N VAL A 123 9.64 13.74 -14.38
CA VAL A 123 8.31 13.26 -14.81
C VAL A 123 7.23 14.29 -14.47
N GLY A 124 7.31 14.93 -13.30
CA GLY A 124 6.37 15.98 -12.90
C GLY A 124 6.40 17.20 -13.84
N VAL A 125 7.57 17.64 -14.24
CA VAL A 125 7.74 18.74 -15.21
C VAL A 125 7.21 18.35 -16.59
N LEU A 126 7.51 17.15 -17.08
CA LEU A 126 7.06 16.68 -18.38
C LEU A 126 5.53 16.51 -18.45
N VAL A 127 4.89 16.07 -17.36
CA VAL A 127 3.42 15.94 -17.28
C VAL A 127 2.74 17.32 -17.26
N ALA A 128 3.40 18.35 -16.73
CA ALA A 128 2.87 19.71 -16.73
C ALA A 128 2.89 20.37 -18.12
N PHE A 129 3.65 19.80 -19.06
CA PHE A 129 3.71 20.31 -20.44
C PHE A 129 2.41 19.96 -21.19
N PRO A 130 1.81 20.89 -21.96
CA PRO A 130 0.63 20.57 -22.75
C PRO A 130 0.90 19.43 -23.73
N GLY A 131 0.15 18.31 -23.60
CA GLY A 131 0.46 17.05 -24.30
C GLY A 131 0.55 17.18 -25.81
N LEU A 132 -0.33 17.99 -26.45
CA LEU A 132 -0.28 18.21 -27.88
C LEU A 132 1.01 18.95 -28.30
N LEU A 133 1.41 19.99 -27.55
CA LEU A 133 2.64 20.73 -27.83
C LEU A 133 3.87 19.85 -27.64
N PHE A 134 3.87 19.02 -26.61
CA PHE A 134 4.95 18.05 -26.35
C PHE A 134 5.06 17.03 -27.49
N LEU A 135 3.93 16.53 -27.99
CA LEU A 135 3.88 15.61 -29.13
C LEU A 135 4.44 16.26 -30.39
N LEU A 136 4.01 17.50 -30.72
CA LEU A 136 4.50 18.23 -31.90
C LEU A 136 6.00 18.56 -31.79
N PHE A 137 6.46 18.92 -30.59
CA PHE A 137 7.88 19.14 -30.33
C PHE A 137 8.72 17.89 -30.60
N LEU A 138 8.27 16.73 -30.09
CA LEU A 138 8.93 15.46 -30.36
C LEU A 138 8.87 15.08 -31.84
N ALA A 139 7.74 15.32 -32.52
CA ALA A 139 7.61 15.08 -33.96
C ALA A 139 8.59 15.91 -34.81
N THR A 140 8.87 17.14 -34.40
CA THR A 140 9.89 17.97 -35.08
C THR A 140 11.31 17.47 -34.83
N ILE A 141 11.62 16.97 -33.61
CA ILE A 141 12.93 16.43 -33.28
C ILE A 141 13.22 15.13 -34.03
N PHE A 142 12.27 14.19 -34.05
CA PHE A 142 12.45 12.89 -34.67
C PHE A 142 12.20 12.90 -36.18
N GLY A 143 11.71 14.02 -36.73
CA GLY A 143 11.46 14.21 -38.14
C GLY A 143 10.13 13.63 -38.63
N VAL A 144 9.76 14.07 -39.84
CA VAL A 144 8.53 13.61 -40.51
C VAL A 144 8.69 12.19 -41.03
N GLY A 145 7.68 11.36 -40.81
CA GLY A 145 7.65 9.96 -41.28
C GLY A 145 7.21 8.97 -40.24
N THR A 146 7.06 7.72 -40.69
CA THR A 146 6.51 6.63 -39.89
C THR A 146 7.32 6.39 -38.62
N THR A 147 8.64 6.32 -38.70
CA THR A 147 9.54 6.07 -37.57
C THR A 147 9.54 7.23 -36.58
N GLY A 148 9.66 8.47 -37.09
CA GLY A 148 9.61 9.67 -36.25
C GLY A 148 8.31 9.78 -35.48
N ALA A 149 7.18 9.52 -36.14
CA ALA A 149 5.87 9.53 -35.52
C ALA A 149 5.70 8.48 -34.41
N VAL A 150 6.22 7.26 -34.60
CA VAL A 150 6.19 6.19 -33.56
C VAL A 150 6.96 6.62 -32.32
N PHE A 151 8.17 7.18 -32.49
CA PHE A 151 8.96 7.68 -31.35
C PHE A 151 8.30 8.89 -30.69
N ALA A 152 7.78 9.83 -31.47
CA ALA A 152 7.13 11.03 -30.94
C ALA A 152 5.92 10.68 -30.09
N VAL A 153 5.00 9.84 -30.61
CA VAL A 153 3.78 9.43 -29.88
C VAL A 153 4.13 8.51 -28.70
N GLY A 154 5.03 7.54 -28.91
CA GLY A 154 5.47 6.63 -27.85
C GLY A 154 6.11 7.37 -26.68
N LEU A 155 7.07 8.27 -26.95
CA LEU A 155 7.74 9.04 -25.89
C LEU A 155 6.81 10.07 -25.22
N ALA A 156 5.87 10.66 -25.97
CA ALA A 156 4.86 11.55 -25.40
C ALA A 156 3.96 10.84 -24.36
N MET A 157 3.78 9.53 -24.49
CA MET A 157 3.00 8.72 -23.55
C MET A 157 3.79 8.27 -22.31
N VAL A 158 5.13 8.32 -22.34
CA VAL A 158 5.97 7.91 -21.20
C VAL A 158 5.68 8.70 -19.91
N PRO A 159 5.62 10.04 -19.89
CA PRO A 159 5.41 10.79 -18.65
C PRO A 159 4.07 10.49 -17.95
N PRO A 160 2.90 10.50 -18.62
CA PRO A 160 1.63 10.20 -17.95
C PRO A 160 1.60 8.76 -17.41
N MET A 161 2.13 7.77 -18.15
CA MET A 161 2.24 6.39 -17.67
C MET A 161 3.21 6.27 -16.48
N ALA A 162 4.37 6.93 -16.54
CA ALA A 162 5.34 6.95 -15.45
C ALA A 162 4.72 7.57 -14.18
N ARG A 163 3.96 8.65 -14.30
CA ARG A 163 3.28 9.29 -13.17
C ARG A 163 2.25 8.38 -12.52
N LEU A 164 1.45 7.68 -13.31
CA LEU A 164 0.51 6.68 -12.80
C LEU A 164 1.25 5.60 -12.01
N VAL A 165 2.27 5.00 -12.61
CA VAL A 165 3.06 3.93 -11.98
C VAL A 165 3.77 4.41 -10.72
N GLN A 166 4.28 5.66 -10.68
CA GLN A 166 4.85 6.26 -9.47
C GLN A 166 3.83 6.34 -8.34
N ASN A 167 2.60 6.80 -8.63
CA ASN A 167 1.53 6.90 -7.64
C ASN A 167 1.12 5.51 -7.13
N LEU A 168 0.94 4.53 -8.01
CA LEU A 168 0.64 3.15 -7.65
C LEU A 168 1.77 2.52 -6.81
N THR A 169 3.01 2.73 -7.22
CA THR A 169 4.20 2.24 -6.50
C THR A 169 4.30 2.87 -5.11
N ALA A 170 4.02 4.16 -4.97
CA ALA A 170 4.03 4.86 -3.69
C ALA A 170 2.94 4.35 -2.74
N SER A 171 1.72 4.12 -3.26
CA SER A 171 0.62 3.54 -2.49
C SER A 171 0.96 2.14 -1.96
N VAL A 172 1.46 1.26 -2.84
CA VAL A 172 1.85 -0.11 -2.45
C VAL A 172 3.07 -0.11 -1.52
N ALA A 173 4.05 0.79 -1.74
CA ALA A 173 5.25 0.90 -0.91
C ALA A 173 4.97 1.35 0.54
N GLY A 174 3.83 1.98 0.79
CA GLY A 174 3.35 2.35 2.12
C GLY A 174 2.58 1.24 2.84
N SER A 175 2.37 0.07 2.26
CA SER A 175 1.65 -1.03 2.89
C SER A 175 2.52 -1.81 3.88
N ASP A 176 1.88 -2.38 4.91
CA ASP A 176 2.54 -3.08 6.01
C ASP A 176 3.33 -4.31 5.55
N TYR A 177 2.85 -5.05 4.53
CA TYR A 177 3.60 -6.19 4.00
C TYR A 177 4.90 -5.76 3.29
N VAL A 178 4.95 -4.56 2.70
CA VAL A 178 6.19 -4.00 2.14
C VAL A 178 7.13 -3.53 3.25
N ALA A 179 6.57 -2.94 4.31
CA ALA A 179 7.32 -2.60 5.52
C ALA A 179 7.90 -3.88 6.15
N ALA A 180 7.09 -4.94 6.32
CA ALA A 180 7.55 -6.23 6.79
C ALA A 180 8.68 -6.81 5.93
N ALA A 181 8.54 -6.77 4.59
CA ALA A 181 9.59 -7.24 3.67
C ALA A 181 10.90 -6.43 3.80
N ARG A 182 10.82 -5.12 4.11
CA ARG A 182 12.01 -4.30 4.39
C ARG A 182 12.68 -4.68 5.70
N ILE A 183 11.89 -4.92 6.76
CA ILE A 183 12.38 -5.44 8.04
C ILE A 183 13.14 -6.75 7.83
N LEU A 184 12.61 -7.61 6.95
CA LEU A 184 13.22 -8.88 6.59
C LEU A 184 14.46 -8.73 5.67
N GLY A 185 14.98 -7.49 5.45
CA GLY A 185 16.19 -7.22 4.68
C GLY A 185 16.09 -7.49 3.18
N VAL A 186 14.88 -7.57 2.62
CA VAL A 186 14.69 -7.76 1.19
C VAL A 186 15.27 -6.57 0.43
N GLY A 187 16.27 -6.81 -0.43
CA GLY A 187 16.91 -5.78 -1.24
C GLY A 187 15.94 -5.06 -2.17
N ARG A 188 16.18 -3.78 -2.46
CA ARG A 188 15.28 -2.88 -3.21
C ARG A 188 14.80 -3.44 -4.55
N PHE A 189 15.70 -4.02 -5.35
CA PHE A 189 15.34 -4.63 -6.64
C PHE A 189 14.38 -5.81 -6.46
N LYS A 190 14.68 -6.71 -5.52
CA LYS A 190 13.83 -7.86 -5.20
C LYS A 190 12.48 -7.44 -4.64
N LEU A 191 12.44 -6.38 -3.83
CA LEU A 191 11.22 -5.76 -3.32
C LEU A 191 10.33 -5.29 -4.48
N VAL A 192 10.89 -4.57 -5.45
CA VAL A 192 10.15 -4.08 -6.61
C VAL A 192 9.60 -5.23 -7.44
N VAL A 193 10.45 -6.17 -7.86
CA VAL A 193 10.03 -7.25 -8.78
C VAL A 193 9.05 -8.21 -8.11
N ARG A 194 9.19 -8.46 -6.80
CA ARG A 194 8.43 -9.49 -6.11
C ARG A 194 7.22 -8.97 -5.35
N HIS A 195 7.31 -7.76 -4.78
CA HIS A 195 6.26 -7.21 -3.93
C HIS A 195 5.52 -6.02 -4.56
N LEU A 196 6.18 -5.13 -5.31
CA LEU A 196 5.52 -3.98 -5.90
C LEU A 196 4.90 -4.31 -7.26
N LEU A 197 5.70 -4.79 -8.20
CA LEU A 197 5.27 -5.02 -9.60
C LEU A 197 4.04 -5.93 -9.73
N PRO A 198 3.93 -7.08 -9.01
CA PRO A 198 2.74 -7.91 -9.11
C PRO A 198 1.45 -7.25 -8.61
N ASN A 199 1.56 -6.30 -7.68
CA ASN A 199 0.41 -5.61 -7.10
C ASN A 199 -0.01 -4.35 -7.88
N ILE A 200 0.89 -3.75 -8.68
CA ILE A 200 0.57 -2.64 -9.57
C ILE A 200 0.29 -3.10 -11.01
N ALA A 201 0.53 -4.37 -11.34
CA ALA A 201 0.41 -4.89 -12.71
C ALA A 201 -1.01 -4.73 -13.26
N GLU A 202 -2.03 -5.08 -12.48
CA GLU A 202 -3.43 -5.02 -12.90
C GLU A 202 -3.88 -3.59 -13.26
N PRO A 203 -3.75 -2.58 -12.38
CA PRO A 203 -4.10 -1.20 -12.74
C PRO A 203 -3.22 -0.65 -13.86
N SER A 204 -1.96 -1.10 -13.98
CA SER A 204 -1.05 -0.68 -15.06
C SER A 204 -1.48 -1.24 -16.41
N VAL A 205 -1.93 -2.50 -16.48
CA VAL A 205 -2.46 -3.13 -17.70
C VAL A 205 -3.77 -2.46 -18.12
N LEU A 206 -4.66 -2.16 -17.17
CA LEU A 206 -5.89 -1.43 -17.44
C LEU A 206 -5.60 -0.06 -18.08
N PHE A 207 -4.71 0.69 -17.48
CA PHE A 207 -4.30 1.99 -18.04
C PHE A 207 -3.62 1.85 -19.41
N ALA A 208 -2.79 0.82 -19.61
CA ALA A 208 -2.12 0.57 -20.89
C ALA A 208 -3.12 0.29 -22.03
N THR A 209 -4.22 -0.42 -21.75
CA THR A 209 -5.27 -0.65 -22.75
C THR A 209 -6.04 0.62 -23.10
N GLN A 210 -6.36 1.46 -22.11
CA GLN A 210 -6.97 2.76 -22.35
C GLN A 210 -6.02 3.70 -23.11
N ALA A 211 -4.73 3.68 -22.73
CA ALA A 211 -3.68 4.45 -23.40
C ALA A 211 -3.50 4.07 -24.87
N ALA A 212 -3.68 2.77 -25.23
CA ALA A 212 -3.61 2.34 -26.63
C ALA A 212 -4.65 3.02 -27.51
N GLY A 213 -5.86 3.25 -27.01
CA GLY A 213 -6.89 4.06 -27.71
C GLY A 213 -6.44 5.53 -27.90
N GLY A 214 -5.89 6.15 -26.86
CA GLY A 214 -5.34 7.51 -26.93
C GLY A 214 -4.14 7.62 -27.88
N ILE A 215 -3.25 6.62 -27.89
CA ILE A 215 -2.12 6.52 -28.81
C ILE A 215 -2.60 6.40 -30.26
N LEU A 216 -3.63 5.60 -30.51
CA LEU A 216 -4.25 5.48 -31.83
C LEU A 216 -4.75 6.84 -32.35
N VAL A 217 -5.47 7.57 -31.51
CA VAL A 217 -6.00 8.90 -31.87
C VAL A 217 -4.85 9.90 -32.09
N ALA A 218 -3.84 9.92 -31.19
CA ALA A 218 -2.68 10.80 -31.31
C ALA A 218 -1.86 10.51 -32.57
N PHE A 219 -1.64 9.23 -32.90
CA PHE A 219 -0.93 8.81 -34.09
C PHE A 219 -1.69 9.19 -35.36
N SER A 220 -3.01 8.90 -35.40
CA SER A 220 -3.87 9.29 -36.51
C SER A 220 -3.93 10.82 -36.69
N GLY A 221 -3.96 11.59 -35.58
CA GLY A 221 -3.90 13.04 -35.60
C GLY A 221 -2.57 13.56 -36.15
N LEU A 222 -1.44 12.95 -35.77
CA LEU A 222 -0.12 13.33 -36.30
C LEU A 222 0.00 13.05 -37.81
N SER A 223 -0.51 11.88 -38.25
CA SER A 223 -0.59 11.56 -39.70
C SER A 223 -1.55 12.47 -40.46
N PHE A 224 -2.67 12.84 -39.85
CA PHE A 224 -3.61 13.82 -40.41
C PHE A 224 -2.95 15.18 -40.61
N LEU A 225 -2.09 15.64 -39.69
CA LEU A 225 -1.33 16.88 -39.82
C LEU A 225 -0.16 16.78 -40.82
N GLY A 226 0.03 15.62 -41.45
CA GLY A 226 1.10 15.41 -42.45
C GLY A 226 2.47 15.13 -41.84
N LEU A 227 2.57 14.97 -40.50
CA LEU A 227 3.82 14.70 -39.81
C LEU A 227 4.07 13.20 -39.58
N GLY A 228 3.04 12.34 -39.77
CA GLY A 228 3.11 10.89 -39.59
C GLY A 228 3.50 10.15 -40.88
N VAL A 229 2.66 9.20 -41.27
CA VAL A 229 2.88 8.32 -42.44
C VAL A 229 2.98 9.10 -43.73
N GLN A 230 4.01 8.81 -44.54
CA GLN A 230 4.28 9.47 -45.82
C GLN A 230 4.00 8.56 -47.01
N PRO A 231 3.68 9.13 -48.21
CA PRO A 231 3.54 8.32 -49.43
C PRO A 231 4.80 7.48 -49.74
N PRO A 232 4.66 6.30 -50.31
CA PRO A 232 3.41 5.68 -50.79
C PRO A 232 2.59 4.98 -49.70
N GLN A 233 3.07 4.94 -48.44
CA GLN A 233 2.33 4.33 -47.32
C GLN A 233 1.16 5.25 -46.89
N TYR A 234 0.14 4.63 -46.31
CA TYR A 234 -1.04 5.33 -45.78
C TYR A 234 -1.62 4.59 -44.57
N ASP A 235 -2.08 5.36 -43.62
CA ASP A 235 -2.83 4.98 -42.47
C ASP A 235 -4.18 5.70 -42.42
N TRP A 236 -5.00 5.45 -41.41
CA TRP A 236 -6.32 6.10 -41.30
C TRP A 236 -6.21 7.61 -41.16
N GLY A 237 -5.23 8.13 -40.42
CA GLY A 237 -5.02 9.58 -40.26
C GLY A 237 -4.71 10.29 -41.58
N ARG A 238 -3.82 9.70 -42.38
CA ARG A 238 -3.49 10.19 -43.69
C ARG A 238 -4.67 10.11 -44.65
N LEU A 239 -5.40 8.98 -44.68
CA LEU A 239 -6.60 8.85 -45.50
C LEU A 239 -7.65 9.90 -45.14
N LEU A 240 -7.80 10.23 -43.86
CA LEU A 240 -8.70 11.30 -43.42
C LEU A 240 -8.26 12.68 -43.98
N ASN A 241 -6.96 12.98 -43.95
CA ASN A 241 -6.42 14.20 -44.53
C ASN A 241 -6.65 14.28 -46.04
N GLU A 242 -6.37 13.20 -46.78
CA GLU A 242 -6.54 13.13 -48.23
C GLU A 242 -8.00 13.40 -48.68
N GLN A 243 -8.99 12.99 -47.83
CA GLN A 243 -10.41 13.14 -48.13
C GLN A 243 -11.07 14.38 -47.53
N LEU A 244 -10.36 15.16 -46.70
CA LEU A 244 -10.93 16.32 -45.99
C LEU A 244 -11.56 17.36 -46.90
N ASN A 245 -10.90 17.68 -48.01
CA ASN A 245 -11.38 18.66 -48.97
C ASN A 245 -12.67 18.25 -49.69
N ARG A 246 -13.07 16.98 -49.52
CA ARG A 246 -14.26 16.42 -50.17
C ARG A 246 -15.41 16.13 -49.18
N ILE A 247 -15.30 16.59 -47.96
CA ILE A 247 -16.28 16.33 -46.92
C ILE A 247 -17.70 16.81 -47.27
N PHE A 248 -17.80 17.89 -48.05
CA PHE A 248 -19.09 18.44 -48.50
C PHE A 248 -19.62 17.75 -49.76
N VAL A 249 -18.78 17.01 -50.50
CA VAL A 249 -19.17 16.30 -51.74
C VAL A 249 -19.47 14.83 -51.49
N ASN A 250 -18.60 14.16 -50.70
CA ASN A 250 -18.76 12.77 -50.32
C ASN A 250 -18.43 12.59 -48.84
N PRO A 251 -19.34 12.96 -47.91
CA PRO A 251 -19.09 12.93 -46.48
C PRO A 251 -18.81 11.52 -45.97
N VAL A 252 -19.41 10.48 -46.51
CA VAL A 252 -19.22 9.10 -46.08
C VAL A 252 -17.79 8.64 -46.34
N ALA A 253 -17.25 8.93 -47.52
CA ALA A 253 -15.86 8.63 -47.86
C ALA A 253 -14.87 9.39 -46.97
N ALA A 254 -15.14 10.67 -46.70
CA ALA A 254 -14.28 11.51 -45.88
C ALA A 254 -14.26 11.05 -44.42
N LEU A 255 -15.39 10.63 -43.87
CA LEU A 255 -15.51 10.23 -42.45
C LEU A 255 -15.17 8.76 -42.18
N ALA A 256 -15.14 7.90 -43.21
CA ALA A 256 -14.91 6.45 -43.02
C ALA A 256 -13.59 6.12 -42.31
N PRO A 257 -12.42 6.74 -42.64
CA PRO A 257 -11.20 6.49 -41.88
C PRO A 257 -11.30 6.95 -40.42
N GLY A 258 -11.98 8.07 -40.16
CA GLY A 258 -12.24 8.57 -38.81
C GLY A 258 -13.14 7.61 -38.01
N ALA A 259 -14.18 7.06 -38.64
CA ALA A 259 -15.02 6.03 -38.02
C ALA A 259 -14.21 4.78 -37.65
N ALA A 260 -13.27 4.35 -38.49
CA ALA A 260 -12.37 3.23 -38.19
C ALA A 260 -11.49 3.51 -36.95
N VAL A 261 -10.97 4.74 -36.80
CA VAL A 261 -10.23 5.17 -35.59
C VAL A 261 -11.13 5.10 -34.37
N VAL A 262 -12.34 5.66 -34.40
CA VAL A 262 -13.28 5.67 -33.28
C VAL A 262 -13.69 4.26 -32.87
N LEU A 263 -14.08 3.40 -33.81
CA LEU A 263 -14.51 2.03 -33.55
C LEU A 263 -13.37 1.20 -32.94
N THR A 264 -12.14 1.37 -33.41
CA THR A 264 -10.98 0.68 -32.87
C THR A 264 -10.58 1.23 -31.49
N GLY A 265 -10.72 2.55 -31.26
CA GLY A 265 -10.55 3.17 -29.95
C GLY A 265 -11.56 2.65 -28.93
N LEU A 266 -12.85 2.51 -29.32
CA LEU A 266 -13.88 1.89 -28.50
C LEU A 266 -13.58 0.41 -28.19
N MET A 267 -13.03 -0.34 -29.14
CA MET A 267 -12.57 -1.71 -28.91
C MET A 267 -11.50 -1.76 -27.80
N PHE A 268 -10.49 -0.89 -27.83
CA PHE A 268 -9.48 -0.80 -26.74
C PHE A 268 -10.14 -0.46 -25.41
N GLY A 269 -11.13 0.43 -25.38
CA GLY A 269 -11.92 0.77 -24.20
C GLY A 269 -12.67 -0.44 -23.63
N LEU A 270 -13.35 -1.21 -24.50
CA LEU A 270 -14.06 -2.43 -24.10
C LEU A 270 -13.11 -3.49 -23.53
N VAL A 271 -11.94 -3.67 -24.14
CA VAL A 271 -10.90 -4.59 -23.60
C VAL A 271 -10.47 -4.14 -22.21
N GLY A 272 -10.25 -2.84 -22.01
CA GLY A 272 -9.93 -2.28 -20.69
C GLY A 272 -11.01 -2.55 -19.66
N GLU A 273 -12.29 -2.37 -20.03
CA GLU A 273 -13.42 -2.65 -19.13
C GLU A 273 -13.51 -4.13 -18.73
N VAL A 274 -13.32 -5.05 -19.68
CA VAL A 274 -13.29 -6.50 -19.41
C VAL A 274 -12.16 -6.87 -18.45
N LEU A 275 -10.98 -6.26 -18.62
CA LEU A 275 -9.84 -6.48 -17.72
C LEU A 275 -10.11 -5.91 -16.32
N ALA A 276 -10.75 -4.73 -16.22
CA ALA A 276 -11.14 -4.13 -14.95
C ALA A 276 -12.14 -5.00 -14.18
N GLN A 277 -13.16 -5.52 -14.87
CA GLN A 277 -14.16 -6.40 -14.27
C GLN A 277 -13.57 -7.76 -13.84
N ALA A 278 -12.60 -8.29 -14.58
CA ALA A 278 -11.91 -9.53 -14.24
C ALA A 278 -11.00 -9.38 -13.00
N GLY A 279 -10.41 -8.21 -12.80
CA GLY A 279 -9.53 -7.89 -11.69
C GLY A 279 -10.23 -7.89 -10.33
N GLY A 280 -11.45 -7.38 -10.26
CA GLY A 280 -12.33 -7.47 -9.07
C GLY A 280 -11.82 -6.81 -7.78
N ARG A 281 -10.75 -6.03 -7.85
CA ARG A 281 -10.20 -5.30 -6.70
C ARG A 281 -10.58 -3.81 -6.78
N ARG A 282 -11.30 -3.33 -5.75
CA ARG A 282 -11.38 -1.89 -5.51
C ARG A 282 -9.96 -1.38 -5.28
N ALA A 283 -9.50 -0.44 -6.11
CA ALA A 283 -8.26 0.27 -5.88
C ALA A 283 -8.28 0.88 -4.46
N PRO A 284 -7.20 0.74 -3.67
CA PRO A 284 -7.08 1.48 -2.42
C PRO A 284 -7.14 2.98 -2.76
N GLN A 285 -8.01 3.72 -2.07
CA GLN A 285 -8.04 5.18 -2.19
C GLN A 285 -6.66 5.72 -1.77
N ALA A 286 -6.00 6.41 -2.70
CA ALA A 286 -4.68 6.99 -2.48
C ALA A 286 -4.76 8.14 -1.48
N PRO A 287 -3.85 8.20 -0.46
CA PRO A 287 -3.68 9.40 0.34
C PRO A 287 -2.96 10.49 -0.47
N GLU A 288 -3.41 11.74 -0.32
CA GLU A 288 -2.79 12.90 -0.95
C GLU A 288 -1.32 13.09 -0.52
N PRO A 289 -0.41 13.49 -1.41
CA PRO A 289 1.02 13.64 -1.10
C PRO A 289 1.32 14.99 -0.45
N ALA A 290 1.99 14.96 0.71
CA ALA A 290 2.55 16.12 1.39
C ALA A 290 4.08 16.23 1.20
N PRO A 291 4.67 17.47 1.20
CA PRO A 291 6.07 17.71 0.81
C PRO A 291 7.09 17.40 1.91
N ARG A 292 8.28 16.98 1.48
CA ARG A 292 9.41 16.54 2.32
C ARG A 292 10.35 17.67 2.77
N GLN A 293 10.75 17.68 4.05
CA GLN A 293 12.00 18.32 4.49
C GLN A 293 12.73 17.46 5.54
N PRO A 294 14.08 17.39 5.51
CA PRO A 294 14.88 16.63 6.45
C PRO A 294 15.51 17.53 7.53
N SER A 295 15.49 17.11 8.79
CA SER A 295 16.36 17.68 9.83
C SER A 295 17.00 16.58 10.66
N ARG A 296 18.32 16.54 10.60
CA ARG A 296 19.18 15.82 11.54
C ARG A 296 19.71 16.83 12.54
N THR A 297 19.52 16.58 13.81
CA THR A 297 20.29 17.24 14.87
C THR A 297 20.95 16.17 15.72
N SER A 298 22.27 16.23 15.77
CA SER A 298 23.15 15.42 16.62
C SER A 298 23.28 16.12 17.99
N GLY A 299 23.15 15.37 19.05
CA GLY A 299 23.42 15.84 20.40
C GLY A 299 23.83 14.69 21.31
N ASP A 300 25.00 14.79 21.79
CA ASP A 300 25.83 14.18 22.85
C ASP A 300 25.45 12.82 23.47
N MET A 301 26.48 11.97 23.48
CA MET A 301 26.55 10.65 24.09
C MET A 301 27.10 10.73 25.51
N ALA A 302 26.36 10.17 26.46
CA ALA A 302 26.92 9.64 27.69
C ALA A 302 26.68 8.12 27.73
N ALA A 303 27.75 7.37 27.89
CA ALA A 303 27.73 5.91 28.01
C ALA A 303 27.19 5.52 29.39
N ASP A 304 26.08 4.79 29.43
CA ASP A 304 25.58 4.16 30.65
C ASP A 304 25.41 2.65 30.35
N THR A 305 26.29 1.87 30.94
CA THR A 305 26.27 0.41 30.92
C THR A 305 25.46 -0.06 32.14
N ASP A 306 24.17 -0.33 31.93
CA ASP A 306 23.36 -0.96 32.97
C ASP A 306 22.85 -2.32 32.43
N GLY A 307 23.22 -3.40 33.14
CA GLY A 307 22.96 -4.78 32.73
C GLY A 307 21.47 -5.11 32.79
N GLY A 308 20.92 -5.64 31.68
CA GLY A 308 19.58 -6.24 31.65
C GLY A 308 18.52 -5.47 30.83
N VAL A 309 18.80 -4.27 30.35
CA VAL A 309 17.86 -3.50 29.50
C VAL A 309 18.08 -3.83 28.03
N LEU A 310 17.07 -4.43 27.39
CA LEU A 310 17.09 -4.78 25.96
C LEU A 310 16.78 -3.59 25.07
N VAL A 311 15.73 -2.82 25.40
CA VAL A 311 15.34 -1.60 24.68
C VAL A 311 15.41 -0.41 25.60
N ARG A 312 16.09 0.63 25.16
CA ARG A 312 16.11 1.92 25.87
C ARG A 312 15.75 3.05 24.92
N ALA A 313 14.62 3.69 25.17
CA ALA A 313 14.19 4.89 24.47
C ALA A 313 14.09 6.08 25.44
N ARG A 314 14.67 7.21 25.08
CA ARG A 314 14.61 8.47 25.86
C ARG A 314 14.19 9.61 24.96
N GLY A 315 13.12 10.30 25.35
CA GLY A 315 12.62 11.46 24.63
C GLY A 315 12.17 11.15 23.21
N LEU A 316 11.62 9.94 22.96
CA LEU A 316 11.16 9.51 21.63
C LEU A 316 9.98 10.37 21.16
N ARG A 317 10.11 10.97 19.98
CA ARG A 317 9.12 11.85 19.36
C ARG A 317 8.83 11.37 17.94
N VAL A 318 7.54 11.47 17.56
CA VAL A 318 7.10 11.28 16.17
C VAL A 318 6.37 12.55 15.74
N THR A 319 6.92 13.23 14.73
CA THR A 319 6.43 14.53 14.26
C THR A 319 6.01 14.42 12.79
N PHE A 320 4.84 14.96 12.47
CA PHE A 320 4.30 15.10 11.13
C PHE A 320 4.39 16.54 10.62
N PRO A 321 4.24 16.79 9.30
CA PRO A 321 4.22 18.14 8.74
C PRO A 321 3.23 19.06 9.46
N GLY A 322 3.60 20.34 9.59
CA GLY A 322 2.83 21.30 10.40
C GLY A 322 3.13 21.25 11.90
N GLY A 323 4.19 20.53 12.32
CA GLY A 323 4.60 20.46 13.73
C GLY A 323 3.71 19.58 14.60
N ARG A 324 2.84 18.77 14.01
CA ARG A 324 1.94 17.87 14.74
C ARG A 324 2.73 16.71 15.34
N GLN A 325 2.87 16.71 16.67
CA GLN A 325 3.54 15.63 17.41
C GLN A 325 2.52 14.58 17.84
N ALA A 326 2.58 13.40 17.24
CA ALA A 326 1.75 12.26 17.62
C ALA A 326 2.36 11.47 18.81
N VAL A 327 3.70 11.50 18.95
CA VAL A 327 4.44 11.02 20.12
C VAL A 327 5.30 12.17 20.62
N ARG A 328 5.21 12.51 21.91
CA ARG A 328 5.63 13.79 22.47
C ARG A 328 6.77 13.66 23.47
N GLY A 329 7.75 12.82 23.18
CA GLY A 329 8.95 12.67 24.03
C GLY A 329 8.79 11.61 25.10
N ILE A 330 8.26 10.45 24.73
CA ILE A 330 8.13 9.30 25.63
C ILE A 330 9.50 8.71 25.96
N SER A 331 9.62 8.21 27.20
CA SER A 331 10.79 7.46 27.67
C SER A 331 10.34 6.13 28.23
N LEU A 332 10.95 5.04 27.76
CA LEU A 332 10.65 3.69 28.22
C LEU A 332 11.89 2.80 28.16
N ASP A 333 11.92 1.81 29.02
CA ASP A 333 12.88 0.70 29.02
C ASP A 333 12.10 -0.62 28.93
N ILE A 334 12.67 -1.61 28.25
CA ILE A 334 12.16 -2.98 28.21
C ILE A 334 13.33 -3.88 28.55
N GLY A 335 13.18 -4.69 29.60
CA GLY A 335 14.16 -5.68 30.02
C GLY A 335 14.21 -6.89 29.07
N ALA A 336 15.30 -7.65 29.11
CA ALA A 336 15.39 -8.91 28.39
C ALA A 336 14.36 -9.90 28.93
N GLY A 337 13.56 -10.51 28.07
CA GLY A 337 12.49 -11.43 28.44
C GLY A 337 11.26 -10.80 29.11
N GLU A 338 11.24 -9.47 29.34
CA GLU A 338 10.13 -8.77 30.00
C GLU A 338 8.91 -8.65 29.06
N ALA A 339 7.71 -8.82 29.58
CA ALA A 339 6.45 -8.51 28.89
C ALA A 339 5.88 -7.18 29.38
N VAL A 340 5.87 -6.19 28.50
CA VAL A 340 5.39 -4.84 28.76
C VAL A 340 4.16 -4.55 27.92
N GLY A 341 3.08 -4.10 28.57
CA GLY A 341 1.87 -3.63 27.90
C GLY A 341 1.90 -2.14 27.64
N LEU A 342 1.49 -1.70 26.46
CA LEU A 342 1.27 -0.28 26.14
C LEU A 342 -0.22 -0.07 25.86
N VAL A 343 -0.91 0.61 26.76
CA VAL A 343 -2.37 0.80 26.73
C VAL A 343 -2.78 2.26 26.65
N GLY A 344 -4.02 2.53 26.24
CA GLY A 344 -4.61 3.87 26.14
C GLY A 344 -5.69 3.95 25.09
N GLU A 345 -6.42 5.08 25.02
CA GLU A 345 -7.45 5.31 24.01
C GLU A 345 -6.91 5.28 22.58
N SER A 346 -7.81 5.06 21.59
CA SER A 346 -7.46 5.20 20.17
C SER A 346 -6.92 6.60 19.88
N GLY A 347 -5.88 6.69 19.05
CA GLY A 347 -5.22 7.97 18.75
C GLY A 347 -4.20 8.46 19.79
N SER A 348 -3.98 7.74 20.91
CA SER A 348 -2.98 8.15 21.92
C SER A 348 -1.52 8.06 21.48
N GLY A 349 -1.23 7.47 20.32
CA GLY A 349 0.12 7.35 19.75
C GLY A 349 0.80 5.99 19.93
N LYS A 350 0.12 4.96 20.43
CA LYS A 350 0.67 3.62 20.72
C LYS A 350 1.33 2.95 19.50
N SER A 351 0.57 2.78 18.43
CA SER A 351 1.08 2.15 17.19
C SER A 351 2.23 2.94 16.56
N LEU A 352 2.18 4.29 16.63
CA LEU A 352 3.28 5.13 16.15
C LEU A 352 4.54 5.00 17.03
N SER A 353 4.37 4.77 18.33
CA SER A 353 5.51 4.49 19.22
C SER A 353 6.16 3.15 18.88
N ALA A 354 5.35 2.11 18.59
CA ALA A 354 5.85 0.82 18.12
C ALA A 354 6.58 0.92 16.79
N LEU A 355 5.99 1.61 15.81
CA LEU A 355 6.62 1.85 14.51
C LEU A 355 7.91 2.68 14.64
N ALA A 356 7.96 3.62 15.59
CA ALA A 356 9.16 4.41 15.85
C ALA A 356 10.30 3.57 16.45
N LEU A 357 9.98 2.62 17.34
CA LEU A 357 10.94 1.64 17.87
C LEU A 357 11.49 0.70 16.79
N ALA A 358 10.70 0.43 15.76
CA ALA A 358 11.09 -0.41 14.63
C ALA A 358 11.64 0.38 13.43
N ASP A 359 11.83 1.70 13.53
CA ASP A 359 12.20 2.61 12.41
C ASP A 359 11.31 2.49 11.17
N LEU A 360 10.00 2.27 11.39
CA LEU A 360 9.00 2.02 10.35
C LEU A 360 7.97 3.13 10.20
N VAL A 361 8.16 4.27 10.87
CA VAL A 361 7.21 5.39 10.78
C VAL A 361 7.03 5.81 9.32
N PRO A 362 5.78 5.78 8.80
CA PRO A 362 5.55 6.10 7.40
C PRO A 362 5.86 7.57 7.11
N HIS A 363 6.44 7.80 5.94
CA HIS A 363 6.62 9.17 5.45
C HIS A 363 5.25 9.84 5.25
N PRO A 364 5.05 11.13 5.62
CA PRO A 364 6.05 12.15 5.94
C PRO A 364 6.43 12.28 7.44
N GLY A 365 6.09 11.30 8.29
CA GLY A 365 6.48 11.30 9.69
C GLY A 365 8.01 11.27 9.86
N SER A 366 8.50 11.92 10.89
CA SER A 366 9.91 11.93 11.29
C SER A 366 10.05 11.47 12.74
N VAL A 367 11.06 10.63 13.00
CA VAL A 367 11.38 10.12 14.33
C VAL A 367 12.60 10.87 14.86
N SER A 368 12.52 11.36 16.11
CA SER A 368 13.64 11.90 16.85
C SER A 368 13.64 11.34 18.27
N ALA A 369 14.83 11.09 18.82
CA ALA A 369 15.00 10.62 20.19
C ALA A 369 16.37 11.09 20.72
N GLY A 370 16.47 11.35 22.00
CA GLY A 370 17.74 11.58 22.68
C GLY A 370 18.57 10.29 22.68
N THR A 371 17.95 9.17 23.07
CA THR A 371 18.57 7.83 23.01
C THR A 371 17.52 6.86 22.45
N LEU A 372 17.95 6.00 21.52
CA LEU A 372 17.14 4.89 21.02
C LEU A 372 18.07 3.68 20.78
N ARG A 373 18.15 2.77 21.75
CA ARG A 373 19.05 1.63 21.72
C ARG A 373 18.30 0.30 21.83
N PHE A 374 18.84 -0.70 21.17
CA PHE A 374 18.43 -2.08 21.25
C PHE A 374 19.67 -2.95 21.48
N ASP A 375 19.68 -3.72 22.54
CA ASP A 375 20.81 -4.58 22.95
C ASP A 375 22.16 -3.81 22.92
N GLY A 376 22.14 -2.59 23.44
CA GLY A 376 23.29 -1.68 23.48
C GLY A 376 23.59 -0.91 22.18
N ASN A 377 23.02 -1.29 21.04
CA ASN A 377 23.27 -0.67 19.74
C ASN A 377 22.26 0.45 19.41
N ASP A 378 22.68 1.47 18.66
CA ASP A 378 21.76 2.53 18.20
C ASP A 378 20.84 1.95 17.08
N LEU A 379 19.53 1.87 17.36
CA LEU A 379 18.53 1.38 16.39
C LEU A 379 18.45 2.20 15.11
N ARG A 380 18.90 3.44 15.10
CA ARG A 380 18.87 4.31 13.91
C ARG A 380 20.03 4.04 12.95
N ALA A 381 21.14 3.50 13.46
CA ALA A 381 22.32 3.22 12.66
C ALA A 381 22.24 1.85 11.97
N ASP A 382 21.87 0.82 12.71
CA ASP A 382 21.77 -0.56 12.21
C ASP A 382 20.65 -1.32 12.97
N PRO A 383 19.40 -1.16 12.54
CA PRO A 383 18.30 -1.85 13.19
C PRO A 383 18.35 -3.37 12.90
N PRO A 384 18.34 -4.26 13.92
CA PRO A 384 18.41 -5.72 13.77
C PRO A 384 17.06 -6.30 13.31
N LEU A 385 16.48 -5.69 12.30
CA LEU A 385 15.15 -6.01 11.79
C LEU A 385 15.12 -7.37 11.11
N GLY A 386 14.09 -8.15 11.41
CA GLY A 386 13.81 -9.46 10.79
C GLY A 386 14.56 -10.63 11.41
N THR A 387 15.56 -10.41 12.28
CA THR A 387 16.27 -11.47 12.99
C THR A 387 16.06 -11.42 14.49
N GLU A 388 16.36 -10.26 15.11
CA GLU A 388 16.29 -10.09 16.56
C GLU A 388 15.08 -9.24 17.00
N LEU A 389 14.48 -8.46 16.07
CA LEU A 389 13.24 -7.72 16.30
C LEU A 389 12.16 -8.23 15.35
N ALA A 390 11.05 -8.70 15.92
CA ALA A 390 9.85 -9.11 15.20
C ALA A 390 8.71 -8.12 15.43
N MET A 391 7.91 -7.83 14.40
CA MET A 391 6.71 -7.01 14.52
C MET A 391 5.47 -7.74 13.99
N VAL A 392 4.44 -7.77 14.81
CA VAL A 392 3.10 -8.28 14.49
C VAL A 392 2.17 -7.07 14.38
N PHE A 393 1.71 -6.79 13.17
CA PHE A 393 0.87 -5.62 12.87
C PHE A 393 -0.61 -5.88 13.17
N GLN A 394 -1.37 -4.82 13.36
CA GLN A 394 -2.79 -4.81 13.68
C GLN A 394 -3.65 -5.50 12.61
N ASP A 395 -3.39 -5.26 11.32
CA ASP A 395 -4.12 -5.88 10.22
C ASP A 395 -3.30 -6.99 9.54
N PRO A 396 -3.63 -8.28 9.78
CA PRO A 396 -2.93 -9.38 9.15
C PRO A 396 -3.14 -9.47 7.63
N MET A 397 -4.20 -8.84 7.09
CA MET A 397 -4.41 -8.78 5.64
C MET A 397 -3.49 -7.78 4.97
N ALA A 398 -3.23 -6.65 5.62
CA ALA A 398 -2.27 -5.67 5.13
C ALA A 398 -0.82 -6.15 5.29
N SER A 399 -0.55 -7.01 6.30
CA SER A 399 0.79 -7.54 6.61
C SER A 399 1.26 -8.63 5.65
N LEU A 400 0.35 -9.37 5.03
CA LEU A 400 0.67 -10.45 4.09
C LEU A 400 0.45 -10.00 2.64
N ASN A 401 1.44 -10.21 1.78
CA ASN A 401 1.32 -9.90 0.35
C ASN A 401 0.29 -10.83 -0.31
N PRO A 402 -0.85 -10.30 -0.79
CA PRO A 402 -1.93 -11.13 -1.34
C PRO A 402 -1.56 -11.84 -2.65
N ALA A 403 -0.51 -11.39 -3.35
CA ALA A 403 -0.05 -11.99 -4.60
C ALA A 403 0.88 -13.20 -4.38
N LEU A 404 1.41 -13.40 -3.16
CA LEU A 404 2.34 -14.48 -2.84
C LEU A 404 1.69 -15.57 -1.98
N ARG A 405 2.22 -16.80 -2.08
CA ARG A 405 1.87 -17.90 -1.17
C ARG A 405 2.44 -17.62 0.22
N VAL A 406 1.71 -17.98 1.27
CA VAL A 406 2.11 -17.72 2.66
C VAL A 406 3.47 -18.34 2.98
N GLY A 407 3.68 -19.63 2.68
CA GLY A 407 4.97 -20.30 2.93
C GLY A 407 6.14 -19.65 2.20
N ARG A 408 5.89 -18.99 1.05
CA ARG A 408 6.96 -18.29 0.31
C ARG A 408 7.36 -16.99 1.01
N GLN A 409 6.41 -16.29 1.63
CA GLN A 409 6.69 -15.06 2.38
C GLN A 409 7.48 -15.37 3.65
N LEU A 410 7.12 -16.43 4.37
CA LEU A 410 7.86 -16.89 5.53
C LEU A 410 9.29 -17.33 5.14
N ALA A 411 9.43 -18.17 4.10
CA ALA A 411 10.73 -18.67 3.65
C ALA A 411 11.72 -17.57 3.28
N GLU A 412 11.24 -16.39 2.86
CA GLU A 412 12.08 -15.26 2.46
C GLU A 412 13.00 -14.78 3.57
N VAL A 413 12.52 -14.80 4.83
CA VAL A 413 13.32 -14.45 6.01
C VAL A 413 14.55 -15.35 6.13
N ALA A 414 14.34 -16.67 6.04
CA ALA A 414 15.43 -17.63 6.16
C ALA A 414 16.42 -17.55 4.99
N GLU A 415 15.94 -17.27 3.78
CA GLU A 415 16.80 -17.09 2.61
C GLU A 415 17.67 -15.84 2.72
N VAL A 416 17.10 -14.72 3.24
CA VAL A 416 17.79 -13.42 3.27
C VAL A 416 18.77 -13.33 4.43
N HIS A 417 18.34 -13.73 5.64
CA HIS A 417 19.13 -13.50 6.87
C HIS A 417 19.91 -14.72 7.34
N LEU A 418 19.43 -15.93 7.05
CA LEU A 418 20.07 -17.15 7.53
C LEU A 418 20.88 -17.86 6.43
N GLY A 419 20.91 -17.32 5.21
CA GLY A 419 21.60 -17.93 4.08
C GLY A 419 21.06 -19.31 3.68
N ALA A 420 19.83 -19.65 4.12
CA ALA A 420 19.24 -20.96 3.88
C ALA A 420 18.91 -21.17 2.40
N GLY A 421 19.21 -22.36 1.88
CA GLY A 421 18.78 -22.75 0.53
C GLY A 421 17.26 -22.82 0.45
N ARG A 422 16.67 -22.66 -0.75
CA ARG A 422 15.21 -22.60 -0.99
C ARG A 422 14.44 -23.76 -0.37
N ALA A 423 14.96 -25.00 -0.45
CA ALA A 423 14.30 -26.17 0.12
C ALA A 423 14.29 -26.12 1.65
N GLN A 424 15.40 -25.75 2.26
CA GLN A 424 15.55 -25.62 3.70
C GLN A 424 14.68 -24.48 4.25
N ALA A 425 14.65 -23.32 3.57
CA ALA A 425 13.80 -22.20 3.93
C ALA A 425 12.31 -22.55 3.85
N ALA A 426 11.91 -23.30 2.82
CA ALA A 426 10.52 -23.78 2.67
C ALA A 426 10.14 -24.79 3.78
N ALA A 427 11.04 -25.74 4.12
CA ALA A 427 10.80 -26.67 5.23
C ALA A 427 10.64 -25.92 6.56
N ARG A 428 11.55 -24.96 6.85
CA ARG A 428 11.44 -24.12 8.06
C ARG A 428 10.14 -23.32 8.10
N ALA A 429 9.65 -22.81 6.95
CA ALA A 429 8.37 -22.10 6.89
C ALA A 429 7.20 -23.03 7.26
N VAL A 430 7.21 -24.28 6.80
CA VAL A 430 6.20 -25.29 7.17
C VAL A 430 6.27 -25.61 8.65
N ASP A 431 7.46 -25.83 9.21
CA ASP A 431 7.67 -26.08 10.64
C ASP A 431 7.13 -24.93 11.50
N ARG A 432 7.40 -23.67 11.10
CA ARG A 432 6.88 -22.50 11.83
C ARG A 432 5.37 -22.35 11.73
N LEU A 433 4.76 -22.68 10.58
CA LEU A 433 3.29 -22.74 10.47
C LEU A 433 2.70 -23.84 11.38
N GLY A 434 3.38 -24.96 11.53
CA GLY A 434 3.01 -26.01 12.49
C GLY A 434 3.13 -25.55 13.93
N ALA A 435 4.24 -24.88 14.30
CA ALA A 435 4.49 -24.34 15.64
C ALA A 435 3.40 -23.34 16.08
N VAL A 436 2.83 -22.55 15.16
CA VAL A 436 1.69 -21.66 15.44
C VAL A 436 0.33 -22.37 15.29
N ARG A 437 0.31 -23.70 15.34
CA ARG A 437 -0.92 -24.53 15.32
C ARG A 437 -1.81 -24.29 14.09
N ILE A 438 -1.22 -24.01 12.91
CA ILE A 438 -1.96 -24.00 11.64
C ILE A 438 -2.13 -25.44 11.16
N PRO A 439 -3.37 -25.92 10.94
CA PRO A 439 -3.62 -27.30 10.51
C PRO A 439 -3.12 -27.54 9.09
N LEU A 440 -2.54 -28.73 8.82
CA LEU A 440 -2.02 -29.14 7.52
C LEU A 440 -1.00 -28.12 6.95
N PRO A 441 0.11 -27.82 7.67
CA PRO A 441 1.00 -26.71 7.35
C PRO A 441 1.61 -26.80 5.95
N GLU A 442 1.92 -28.00 5.42
CA GLU A 442 2.44 -28.20 4.07
C GLU A 442 1.43 -27.76 2.99
N ARG A 443 0.16 -28.06 3.18
CA ARG A 443 -0.92 -27.64 2.29
C ARG A 443 -1.13 -26.13 2.40
N ARG A 444 -1.20 -25.62 3.62
CA ARG A 444 -1.42 -24.20 3.91
C ARG A 444 -0.29 -23.32 3.41
N ALA A 445 0.97 -23.74 3.52
CA ALA A 445 2.11 -23.00 2.99
C ALA A 445 2.00 -22.71 1.47
N ARG A 446 1.27 -23.54 0.72
CA ARG A 446 1.03 -23.35 -0.72
C ARG A 446 -0.11 -22.41 -1.04
N GLN A 447 -0.94 -22.06 -0.07
CA GLN A 447 -2.09 -21.18 -0.20
C GLN A 447 -1.68 -19.70 -0.11
N ARG A 448 -2.57 -18.84 -0.58
CA ARG A 448 -2.44 -17.38 -0.49
C ARG A 448 -3.18 -16.83 0.73
N PRO A 449 -2.88 -15.60 1.20
CA PRO A 449 -3.51 -15.03 2.38
C PRO A 449 -5.05 -15.01 2.37
N HIS A 450 -5.67 -14.78 1.22
CA HIS A 450 -7.13 -14.74 1.11
C HIS A 450 -7.81 -16.12 1.32
N GLU A 451 -7.04 -17.21 1.25
CA GLU A 451 -7.53 -18.58 1.50
C GLU A 451 -7.44 -18.97 2.98
N TYR A 452 -6.94 -18.07 3.86
CA TYR A 452 -6.83 -18.25 5.29
C TYR A 452 -7.99 -17.58 6.03
N SER A 453 -8.46 -18.14 7.17
CA SER A 453 -9.33 -17.43 8.10
C SER A 453 -8.60 -16.28 8.80
N GLY A 454 -9.31 -15.36 9.44
CA GLY A 454 -8.71 -14.24 10.19
C GLY A 454 -7.67 -14.72 11.22
N GLY A 455 -8.03 -15.65 12.08
CA GLY A 455 -7.11 -16.20 13.07
C GLY A 455 -5.94 -16.99 12.48
N MET A 456 -6.11 -17.63 11.32
CA MET A 456 -4.99 -18.28 10.62
C MET A 456 -4.02 -17.26 10.03
N ARG A 457 -4.52 -16.13 9.51
CA ARG A 457 -3.67 -15.04 9.00
C ARG A 457 -2.85 -14.45 10.13
N GLN A 458 -3.47 -14.16 11.27
CA GLN A 458 -2.78 -13.65 12.46
C GLN A 458 -1.67 -14.60 12.91
N ARG A 459 -1.98 -15.89 13.05
CA ARG A 459 -0.97 -16.90 13.39
C ARG A 459 0.14 -17.00 12.34
N ALA A 460 -0.15 -16.84 11.06
CA ALA A 460 0.87 -16.83 10.01
C ALA A 460 1.80 -15.59 10.10
N VAL A 461 1.28 -14.43 10.48
CA VAL A 461 2.10 -13.21 10.73
C VAL A 461 3.01 -13.43 11.93
N ILE A 462 2.51 -14.04 13.01
CA ILE A 462 3.33 -14.44 14.16
C ILE A 462 4.42 -15.43 13.72
N ALA A 463 4.06 -16.47 12.96
CA ALA A 463 5.03 -17.43 12.42
C ALA A 463 6.12 -16.76 11.56
N MET A 464 5.76 -15.73 10.83
CA MET A 464 6.71 -14.95 10.02
C MET A 464 7.72 -14.20 10.91
N GLY A 465 7.25 -13.58 12.00
CA GLY A 465 8.14 -12.96 13.00
C GLY A 465 9.08 -13.94 13.69
N MET A 466 8.65 -15.20 13.85
CA MET A 466 9.43 -16.28 14.46
C MET A 466 10.42 -16.95 13.49
N MET A 467 10.47 -16.58 12.23
CA MET A 467 11.44 -17.17 11.29
C MET A 467 12.88 -16.84 11.66
N GLY A 468 13.12 -15.71 12.29
CA GLY A 468 14.38 -15.34 12.94
C GLY A 468 14.53 -16.00 14.33
N LYS A 469 15.28 -15.34 15.20
CA LYS A 469 15.37 -15.60 16.63
C LYS A 469 15.16 -14.25 17.35
N PRO A 470 13.90 -13.77 17.44
CA PRO A 470 13.65 -12.45 17.97
C PRO A 470 14.03 -12.40 19.46
N LYS A 471 14.74 -11.34 19.86
CA LYS A 471 14.95 -10.93 21.26
C LYS A 471 13.80 -10.02 21.72
N LEU A 472 13.14 -9.33 20.77
CA LEU A 472 11.97 -8.49 21.01
C LEU A 472 10.85 -8.81 20.01
N ILE A 473 9.64 -9.00 20.54
CA ILE A 473 8.40 -9.08 19.75
C ILE A 473 7.57 -7.83 20.06
N ILE A 474 7.27 -7.03 19.05
CA ILE A 474 6.32 -5.91 19.15
C ILE A 474 5.00 -6.40 18.54
N ALA A 475 3.95 -6.47 19.34
CA ALA A 475 2.63 -6.91 18.90
C ALA A 475 1.65 -5.74 18.99
N ASP A 476 1.27 -5.16 17.85
CA ASP A 476 0.36 -4.02 17.77
C ASP A 476 -1.07 -4.53 17.54
N GLU A 477 -1.89 -4.47 18.59
CA GLU A 477 -3.28 -4.94 18.62
C GLU A 477 -3.49 -6.32 17.96
N PRO A 478 -2.74 -7.36 18.36
CA PRO A 478 -2.70 -8.63 17.63
C PRO A 478 -4.02 -9.42 17.66
N THR A 479 -4.99 -8.99 18.43
CA THR A 479 -6.28 -9.68 18.63
C THR A 479 -7.48 -8.88 18.15
N THR A 480 -7.28 -7.69 17.59
CA THR A 480 -8.37 -6.83 17.07
C THR A 480 -9.10 -7.55 15.94
N ALA A 481 -10.43 -7.49 15.95
CA ALA A 481 -11.34 -8.14 14.98
C ALA A 481 -11.33 -9.69 15.00
N LEU A 482 -10.87 -10.32 16.08
CA LEU A 482 -10.98 -11.75 16.32
C LEU A 482 -12.10 -12.04 17.33
N ASP A 483 -12.72 -13.21 17.21
CA ASP A 483 -13.62 -13.69 18.27
C ASP A 483 -12.84 -14.06 19.53
N VAL A 484 -13.53 -14.09 20.69
CA VAL A 484 -12.91 -14.30 22.00
C VAL A 484 -12.10 -15.61 22.08
N ALA A 485 -12.58 -16.69 21.44
CA ALA A 485 -11.90 -17.98 21.48
C ALA A 485 -10.58 -17.95 20.67
N VAL A 486 -10.60 -17.31 19.51
CA VAL A 486 -9.38 -17.12 18.69
C VAL A 486 -8.43 -16.12 19.34
N GLN A 487 -8.94 -15.07 19.99
CA GLN A 487 -8.15 -14.12 20.78
C GLN A 487 -7.34 -14.84 21.86
N GLN A 488 -7.97 -15.68 22.67
CA GLN A 488 -7.30 -16.48 23.71
C GLN A 488 -6.21 -17.40 23.12
N GLN A 489 -6.48 -18.02 21.97
CA GLN A 489 -5.50 -18.87 21.29
C GLN A 489 -4.27 -18.06 20.80
N VAL A 490 -4.48 -16.84 20.28
CA VAL A 490 -3.39 -15.98 19.81
C VAL A 490 -2.56 -15.46 20.98
N LEU A 491 -3.19 -15.07 22.09
CA LEU A 491 -2.48 -14.61 23.29
C LEU A 491 -1.68 -15.75 23.94
N GLY A 492 -2.28 -16.94 24.08
CA GLY A 492 -1.57 -18.12 24.56
C GLY A 492 -0.37 -18.48 23.69
N LEU A 493 -0.53 -18.39 22.36
CA LEU A 493 0.57 -18.60 21.42
C LEU A 493 1.70 -17.56 21.59
N LEU A 494 1.38 -16.28 21.77
CA LEU A 494 2.40 -15.24 22.02
C LEU A 494 3.15 -15.47 23.34
N ALA A 495 2.47 -15.92 24.38
CA ALA A 495 3.09 -16.29 25.65
C ALA A 495 4.03 -17.50 25.49
N GLU A 496 3.58 -18.57 24.85
CA GLU A 496 4.40 -19.75 24.53
C GLU A 496 5.65 -19.38 23.72
N VAL A 497 5.46 -18.59 22.65
CA VAL A 497 6.57 -18.12 21.80
C VAL A 497 7.59 -17.31 22.59
N ARG A 498 7.12 -16.44 23.50
CA ARG A 498 7.98 -15.66 24.38
C ARG A 498 8.79 -16.57 25.32
N GLU A 499 8.13 -17.53 25.98
CA GLU A 499 8.78 -18.48 26.90
C GLU A 499 9.83 -19.33 26.16
N ASP A 500 9.48 -19.87 25.00
CA ASP A 500 10.36 -20.75 24.21
C ASP A 500 11.59 -20.00 23.66
N SER A 501 11.43 -18.73 23.27
CA SER A 501 12.49 -17.92 22.68
C SER A 501 13.29 -17.09 23.69
N GLY A 502 12.76 -16.88 24.90
CA GLY A 502 13.30 -15.91 25.86
C GLY A 502 13.17 -14.46 25.40
N ALA A 503 12.33 -14.17 24.42
CA ALA A 503 12.14 -12.85 23.87
C ALA A 503 11.39 -11.93 24.85
N ALA A 504 11.71 -10.63 24.83
CA ALA A 504 10.87 -9.60 25.42
C ALA A 504 9.62 -9.39 24.53
N LEU A 505 8.53 -8.93 25.13
CA LEU A 505 7.27 -8.64 24.44
C LEU A 505 6.82 -7.21 24.73
N LEU A 506 6.59 -6.41 23.69
CA LEU A 506 5.83 -5.16 23.80
C LEU A 506 4.44 -5.39 23.19
N LEU A 507 3.43 -5.55 24.06
CA LEU A 507 2.05 -5.77 23.66
C LEU A 507 1.27 -4.45 23.69
N ILE A 508 0.80 -4.01 22.52
CA ILE A 508 -0.07 -2.85 22.41
C ILE A 508 -1.51 -3.34 22.34
N SER A 509 -2.36 -2.78 23.17
CA SER A 509 -3.79 -3.07 23.16
C SER A 509 -4.59 -1.89 23.73
N HIS A 510 -5.84 -1.79 23.33
CA HIS A 510 -6.84 -0.95 23.98
C HIS A 510 -7.62 -1.74 25.06
N ASP A 511 -7.45 -3.05 25.12
CA ASP A 511 -8.10 -3.93 26.10
C ASP A 511 -7.15 -4.23 27.27
N LEU A 512 -7.48 -3.68 28.44
CA LEU A 512 -6.72 -3.86 29.68
C LEU A 512 -6.72 -5.31 30.14
N ALA A 513 -7.82 -6.04 29.94
CA ALA A 513 -7.93 -7.43 30.36
C ALA A 513 -6.95 -8.33 29.58
N VAL A 514 -6.77 -8.06 28.29
CA VAL A 514 -5.79 -8.75 27.44
C VAL A 514 -4.37 -8.51 27.93
N VAL A 515 -4.03 -7.26 28.23
CA VAL A 515 -2.68 -6.90 28.69
C VAL A 515 -2.39 -7.47 30.07
N ALA A 516 -3.40 -7.47 30.96
CA ALA A 516 -3.28 -8.02 32.30
C ALA A 516 -3.02 -9.54 32.34
N GLN A 517 -3.39 -10.27 31.30
CA GLN A 517 -3.15 -11.72 31.21
C GLN A 517 -1.72 -12.07 30.77
N VAL A 518 -1.07 -11.20 29.99
CA VAL A 518 0.18 -11.55 29.28
C VAL A 518 1.36 -10.74 29.80
N CYS A 519 1.13 -9.52 30.28
CA CYS A 519 2.20 -8.58 30.63
C CYS A 519 2.47 -8.56 32.13
N GLU A 520 3.69 -8.21 32.50
CA GLU A 520 4.15 -8.02 33.87
C GLU A 520 4.01 -6.58 34.33
N ARG A 521 4.18 -5.64 33.37
CA ARG A 521 4.17 -4.20 33.59
C ARG A 521 3.39 -3.50 32.48
N ILE A 522 2.76 -2.37 32.82
CA ILE A 522 1.94 -1.58 31.91
C ILE A 522 2.44 -0.15 31.85
N LEU A 523 2.53 0.36 30.63
CA LEU A 523 2.71 1.76 30.29
C LEU A 523 1.36 2.30 29.80
N VAL A 524 0.82 3.30 30.48
CA VAL A 524 -0.44 3.95 30.08
C VAL A 524 -0.13 5.20 29.29
N MET A 525 -0.63 5.27 28.07
CA MET A 525 -0.37 6.36 27.13
C MET A 525 -1.62 7.20 26.88
N TYR A 526 -1.48 8.52 26.96
CA TYR A 526 -2.53 9.49 26.65
C TYR A 526 -1.95 10.66 25.85
N ALA A 527 -2.59 11.01 24.72
CA ALA A 527 -2.23 12.16 23.88
C ALA A 527 -0.72 12.31 23.60
N GLY A 528 -0.05 11.20 23.26
CA GLY A 528 1.35 11.17 22.87
C GLY A 528 2.37 11.12 24.02
N VAL A 529 1.94 11.01 25.27
CA VAL A 529 2.83 10.90 26.44
C VAL A 529 2.49 9.68 27.31
N ILE A 530 3.48 9.12 28.01
CA ILE A 530 3.25 8.11 29.04
C ILE A 530 2.82 8.84 30.30
N VAL A 531 1.61 8.52 30.80
CA VAL A 531 1.05 9.15 31.99
C VAL A 531 1.24 8.31 33.26
N GLU A 532 1.38 7.01 33.10
CA GLU A 532 1.66 6.10 34.21
C GLU A 532 2.43 4.86 33.76
N ASN A 533 3.31 4.36 34.62
CA ASN A 533 4.04 3.11 34.51
C ASN A 533 3.89 2.36 35.81
N LEU A 534 3.33 1.15 35.76
CA LEU A 534 3.02 0.36 36.95
C LEU A 534 3.04 -1.15 36.66
N PRO A 535 3.30 -1.99 37.70
CA PRO A 535 3.11 -3.42 37.60
C PRO A 535 1.64 -3.77 37.31
N VAL A 536 1.39 -4.82 36.55
CA VAL A 536 0.03 -5.30 36.23
C VAL A 536 -0.80 -5.57 37.50
N THR A 537 -0.18 -6.09 38.55
CA THR A 537 -0.83 -6.38 39.83
C THR A 537 -1.42 -5.16 40.51
N GLU A 538 -0.90 -3.98 40.22
CA GLU A 538 -1.34 -2.69 40.77
C GLU A 538 -2.40 -1.98 39.90
N LEU A 539 -2.70 -2.51 38.69
CA LEU A 539 -3.57 -1.83 37.72
C LEU A 539 -4.97 -1.58 38.27
N LEU A 540 -5.57 -2.59 38.92
CA LEU A 540 -6.98 -2.51 39.38
C LEU A 540 -7.14 -1.69 40.67
N CYS A 541 -6.18 -1.77 41.60
CA CYS A 541 -6.31 -1.19 42.94
C CYS A 541 -5.37 -0.02 43.19
N GLY A 542 -4.26 0.06 42.48
CA GLY A 542 -3.17 1.00 42.73
C GLY A 542 -2.98 2.10 41.71
N ALA A 543 -3.81 2.18 40.64
CA ALA A 543 -3.70 3.22 39.63
C ALA A 543 -3.73 4.62 40.26
N ALA A 544 -2.69 5.42 40.03
CA ALA A 544 -2.50 6.73 40.65
C ALA A 544 -2.88 7.89 39.72
N HIS A 545 -2.76 7.72 38.40
CA HIS A 545 -3.18 8.74 37.46
C HIS A 545 -4.71 8.70 37.26
N PRO A 546 -5.42 9.86 37.33
CA PRO A 546 -6.89 9.91 37.16
C PRO A 546 -7.36 9.28 35.85
N TYR A 547 -6.63 9.43 34.74
CA TYR A 547 -6.93 8.78 33.48
C TYR A 547 -6.86 7.26 33.56
N THR A 548 -5.83 6.69 34.18
CA THR A 548 -5.69 5.24 34.34
C THR A 548 -6.85 4.67 35.14
N ARG A 549 -7.27 5.37 36.22
CA ARG A 549 -8.46 4.97 37.01
C ARG A 549 -9.75 5.03 36.19
N ALA A 550 -9.94 6.09 35.43
CA ALA A 550 -11.10 6.19 34.55
C ALA A 550 -11.12 5.12 33.47
N LEU A 551 -9.95 4.77 32.92
CA LEU A 551 -9.78 3.69 31.93
C LEU A 551 -10.12 2.33 32.53
N VAL A 552 -9.62 2.03 33.74
CA VAL A 552 -9.96 0.80 34.49
C VAL A 552 -11.45 0.76 34.84
N GLY A 553 -12.01 1.87 35.31
CA GLY A 553 -13.45 1.97 35.67
C GLY A 553 -14.41 1.83 34.49
N ALA A 554 -13.94 2.08 33.26
CA ALA A 554 -14.73 1.89 32.05
C ALA A 554 -14.78 0.42 31.56
N VAL A 555 -13.96 -0.49 32.13
CA VAL A 555 -13.96 -1.91 31.77
C VAL A 555 -15.12 -2.62 32.50
N PRO A 556 -16.11 -3.19 31.77
CA PRO A 556 -17.18 -3.94 32.40
C PRO A 556 -16.63 -5.23 33.03
N THR A 557 -17.13 -5.56 34.20
CA THR A 557 -16.80 -6.80 34.94
C THR A 557 -18.00 -7.74 34.95
N MET A 558 -17.80 -9.01 35.29
CA MET A 558 -18.91 -9.98 35.41
C MET A 558 -19.94 -9.59 36.49
N THR A 559 -19.55 -8.70 37.41
CA THR A 559 -20.41 -8.16 38.47
C THR A 559 -21.07 -6.85 38.11
N THR A 560 -20.81 -6.30 36.92
CA THR A 560 -21.44 -5.07 36.45
C THR A 560 -22.92 -5.34 36.15
N ASP A 561 -23.82 -4.58 36.79
CA ASP A 561 -25.27 -4.71 36.55
C ASP A 561 -25.60 -4.29 35.11
N PRO A 562 -26.22 -5.18 34.29
CA PRO A 562 -26.61 -4.85 32.92
C PRO A 562 -27.57 -3.65 32.79
N GLY A 563 -28.26 -3.27 33.89
CA GLY A 563 -29.16 -2.14 33.91
C GLY A 563 -28.52 -0.78 34.24
N THR A 564 -27.22 -0.77 34.59
CA THR A 564 -26.49 0.48 34.90
C THR A 564 -25.72 0.96 33.69
N GLU A 565 -25.71 2.30 33.45
CA GLU A 565 -24.85 2.89 32.42
C GLU A 565 -23.36 2.60 32.74
N LEU A 566 -22.62 2.14 31.73
CA LEU A 566 -21.19 1.92 31.90
C LEU A 566 -20.47 3.26 32.15
N ALA A 567 -19.49 3.25 33.04
CA ALA A 567 -18.65 4.41 33.29
C ALA A 567 -17.92 4.81 31.99
N THR A 568 -18.05 6.06 31.60
CA THR A 568 -17.42 6.61 30.41
C THR A 568 -16.44 7.71 30.80
N ILE A 569 -15.36 7.86 30.03
CA ILE A 569 -14.43 8.98 30.21
C ILE A 569 -15.04 10.21 29.48
N PRO A 570 -15.39 11.29 30.18
CA PRO A 570 -16.11 12.41 29.58
C PRO A 570 -15.27 13.13 28.52
N GLY A 571 -15.94 13.71 27.51
CA GLY A 571 -15.31 14.46 26.43
C GLY A 571 -14.56 13.59 25.42
N ARG A 572 -13.86 14.24 24.47
CA ARG A 572 -13.04 13.56 23.47
C ARG A 572 -11.55 13.67 23.78
N PRO A 573 -10.72 12.69 23.42
CA PRO A 573 -9.27 12.85 23.46
C PRO A 573 -8.82 13.98 22.49
N PRO A 574 -7.77 14.76 22.85
CA PRO A 574 -7.27 15.81 21.98
C PRO A 574 -6.59 15.22 20.73
N GLU A 575 -6.78 15.88 19.59
CA GLU A 575 -6.06 15.54 18.37
C GLU A 575 -4.58 15.97 18.45
N PRO A 576 -3.69 15.35 17.65
CA PRO A 576 -2.28 15.77 17.57
C PRO A 576 -2.17 17.25 17.15
N GLY A 577 -1.66 18.09 18.06
CA GLY A 577 -1.55 19.54 17.88
C GLY A 577 -2.59 20.36 18.67
N GLU A 578 -3.63 19.77 19.25
CA GLU A 578 -4.60 20.47 20.13
C GLU A 578 -4.11 20.57 21.59
N THR A 579 -3.06 19.87 21.98
CA THR A 579 -2.55 19.85 23.35
C THR A 579 -1.78 21.13 23.69
N GLY A 580 -2.20 21.84 24.72
CA GLY A 580 -1.53 23.00 25.29
C GLY A 580 -0.23 22.63 26.03
N THR A 581 0.29 23.60 26.82
CA THR A 581 1.49 23.46 27.66
C THR A 581 1.25 22.67 28.94
N GLY A 582 -0.01 22.54 29.37
CA GLY A 582 -0.43 21.84 30.58
C GLY A 582 -0.55 20.32 30.44
N CYS A 583 -1.07 19.68 31.48
CA CYS A 583 -1.41 18.26 31.49
C CYS A 583 -2.42 17.95 30.36
N PRO A 584 -2.13 17.02 29.45
CA PRO A 584 -3.03 16.75 28.31
C PRO A 584 -4.39 16.19 28.73
N PHE A 585 -4.49 15.60 29.92
CA PHE A 585 -5.76 15.09 30.46
C PHE A 585 -6.54 16.15 31.26
N ALA A 586 -5.96 17.31 31.58
CA ALA A 586 -6.60 18.35 32.42
C ALA A 586 -8.03 18.72 31.97
N PRO A 587 -8.35 18.88 30.67
CA PRO A 587 -9.71 19.21 30.23
C PRO A 587 -10.78 18.14 30.53
N ARG A 588 -10.38 16.90 30.80
CA ARG A 588 -11.25 15.75 31.08
C ARG A 588 -11.09 15.22 32.52
N CYS A 589 -10.22 15.87 33.31
CA CYS A 589 -9.86 15.40 34.64
C CYS A 589 -10.73 16.07 35.69
N GLU A 590 -11.50 15.30 36.45
CA GLU A 590 -12.35 15.81 37.56
C GLU A 590 -11.50 16.41 38.72
N ARG A 591 -10.20 16.06 38.77
CA ARG A 591 -9.27 16.57 39.81
C ARG A 591 -8.36 17.68 39.29
N ALA A 592 -8.64 18.26 38.11
CA ALA A 592 -7.81 19.30 37.52
C ALA A 592 -7.80 20.54 38.43
N ARG A 593 -6.61 21.14 38.60
CA ARG A 593 -6.39 22.42 39.28
C ARG A 593 -5.58 23.34 38.39
N ASP A 594 -5.42 24.59 38.75
CA ASP A 594 -4.75 25.62 37.91
C ASP A 594 -3.41 25.17 37.37
N ARG A 595 -2.55 24.59 38.22
CA ARG A 595 -1.23 24.05 37.82
C ARG A 595 -1.33 23.00 36.71
N CYS A 596 -2.42 22.23 36.64
CA CYS A 596 -2.61 21.24 35.57
C CYS A 596 -2.82 21.87 34.20
N HIS A 597 -3.31 23.11 34.16
CA HIS A 597 -3.52 23.88 32.93
C HIS A 597 -2.26 24.65 32.52
N GLU A 598 -1.38 24.99 33.46
CA GLU A 598 -0.18 25.80 33.24
C GLU A 598 1.00 24.96 32.73
N ALA A 599 1.24 23.79 33.35
CA ALA A 599 2.41 22.95 33.07
C ALA A 599 2.07 21.46 33.01
N ALA A 600 2.70 20.75 32.07
CA ALA A 600 2.62 19.29 32.00
C ALA A 600 3.48 18.66 33.12
N PRO A 601 2.95 17.67 33.87
CA PRO A 601 3.72 16.93 34.85
C PRO A 601 4.73 15.99 34.17
N GLU A 602 5.89 15.84 34.73
CA GLU A 602 6.90 14.86 34.33
C GLU A 602 6.55 13.47 34.91
N LEU A 603 7.01 12.41 34.25
CA LEU A 603 6.89 11.05 34.74
C LEU A 603 7.89 10.83 35.88
N THR A 604 7.43 10.83 37.13
CA THR A 604 8.26 10.75 38.33
C THR A 604 7.96 9.49 39.15
N GLY A 605 8.91 9.03 39.94
CA GLY A 605 8.76 7.87 40.83
C GLY A 605 7.59 8.04 41.80
N PHE A 606 6.75 7.02 41.95
CA PHE A 606 5.57 6.98 42.83
C PHE A 606 5.52 5.74 43.72
N GLY A 607 6.65 5.11 43.96
CA GLY A 607 6.82 3.88 44.72
C GLY A 607 7.69 2.84 43.98
N PRO A 608 7.92 1.67 44.55
CA PRO A 608 8.75 0.65 43.93
C PRO A 608 8.20 0.22 42.55
N GLY A 609 9.01 0.40 41.49
CA GLY A 609 8.63 0.02 40.12
C GLY A 609 7.47 0.83 39.50
N ARG A 610 7.08 1.96 40.12
CA ARG A 610 5.96 2.81 39.69
C ARG A 610 6.41 4.22 39.36
N GLN A 611 5.80 4.79 38.32
CA GLN A 611 6.00 6.17 37.93
C GLN A 611 4.65 6.78 37.48
N VAL A 612 4.41 8.03 37.83
CA VAL A 612 3.20 8.75 37.47
C VAL A 612 3.50 10.18 37.02
N ALA A 613 2.84 10.63 35.94
CA ALA A 613 2.89 11.98 35.43
C ALA A 613 1.63 12.74 35.85
N CYS A 614 1.51 13.05 37.14
CA CYS A 614 0.35 13.76 37.70
C CYS A 614 0.80 14.69 38.83
N TRP A 615 0.29 15.93 38.86
CA TRP A 615 0.54 16.89 39.96
C TRP A 615 -0.20 16.49 41.25
N TYR A 616 -1.34 15.79 41.11
CA TYR A 616 -2.22 15.39 42.21
C TYR A 616 -2.63 13.93 42.06
N PRO A 617 -1.68 12.97 42.19
CA PRO A 617 -1.97 11.56 42.03
C PRO A 617 -2.95 11.06 43.09
N VAL A 618 -3.75 10.07 42.73
CA VAL A 618 -4.72 9.46 43.63
C VAL A 618 -3.99 8.49 44.56
N GLY A 619 -4.33 8.52 45.88
CA GLY A 619 -3.67 7.70 46.89
C GLY A 619 -2.69 8.45 47.80
N THR A 620 -2.48 9.76 47.59
CA THR A 620 -1.72 10.62 48.51
C THR A 620 -2.57 11.20 49.63
N GLU A 621 -3.90 11.06 49.57
CA GLU A 621 -4.81 11.40 50.68
C GLU A 621 -5.10 10.14 51.48
N ALA A 622 -4.95 10.22 52.79
CA ALA A 622 -5.08 9.09 53.74
C ALA A 622 -6.34 8.24 53.46
N ALA A 623 -6.13 6.94 53.47
CA ALA A 623 -7.13 5.90 53.27
C ALA A 623 -8.38 6.11 54.14
N GLY A 624 -9.47 6.42 53.51
CA GLY A 624 -10.79 6.43 54.13
C GLY A 624 -11.78 5.66 53.28
N GLY A 625 -12.01 4.39 53.65
CA GLY A 625 -13.11 3.56 53.18
C GLY A 625 -12.73 2.34 52.35
N PRO A 626 -13.17 1.13 52.72
CA PRO A 626 -12.81 -0.09 51.98
C PRO A 626 -13.67 -0.23 50.72
N VAL A 627 -13.03 -0.18 49.56
CA VAL A 627 -13.63 -0.70 48.32
C VAL A 627 -13.39 -2.23 48.35
N ALA A 628 -14.46 -3.01 48.33
CA ALA A 628 -14.45 -4.45 48.36
C ALA A 628 -13.52 -5.01 47.28
N ALA A 629 -12.43 -5.64 47.71
CA ALA A 629 -11.54 -6.41 46.86
C ALA A 629 -12.27 -7.67 46.39
N THR A 630 -12.68 -7.71 45.13
CA THR A 630 -13.12 -8.96 44.50
C THR A 630 -11.90 -9.67 43.93
N SER A 631 -11.62 -10.83 44.46
CA SER A 631 -10.48 -11.71 44.15
C SER A 631 -10.57 -12.25 42.71
N TYR A 632 -9.79 -11.72 41.79
CA TYR A 632 -9.60 -12.27 40.43
C TYR A 632 -8.41 -13.20 40.29
N ALA A 633 -7.73 -13.52 41.43
CA ALA A 633 -6.44 -14.22 41.35
C ALA A 633 -6.52 -15.75 41.51
N THR A 634 -7.72 -16.39 41.65
CA THR A 634 -7.75 -17.79 42.08
C THR A 634 -8.43 -18.76 41.09
N GLU A 635 -9.00 -18.34 39.99
CA GLU A 635 -9.67 -19.26 39.05
C GLU A 635 -8.92 -19.55 37.73
N ALA A 636 -7.72 -19.04 37.52
CA ALA A 636 -6.91 -19.32 36.35
C ALA A 636 -5.87 -20.43 36.50
N ARG A 637 -5.96 -21.25 37.60
CA ARG A 637 -5.11 -22.43 37.84
C ARG A 637 -5.92 -23.64 38.27
N SER A 638 -6.82 -24.11 37.42
CA SER A 638 -7.32 -25.49 37.47
C SER A 638 -7.74 -25.94 36.07
#